data_987cc7c0f28644a3129529a48432b448
#
_entry.id   987cc7c0f28644a3129529a48432b448
#
_cell.length_a   1.000
_cell.length_b   1.000
_cell.length_c   1.000
_cell.angle_alpha   90.00
_cell.angle_beta   90.00
_cell.angle_gamma   90.00
#
_symmetry.space_group_name_H-M   'P 1'
#
loop_
_entity.id
_entity.type
_entity.pdbx_description
1 polymer ?
#
loop_
_entity_poly.entity_id
_entity_poly.type
_entity_poly.pdbx_seq_one_letter_code
_entity_poly.pdbx_strand_id
1 'polypeptide(L)'
;MTDVAVSGIKTDELSSGIRPQDDLFRYVNGSWLDRTEIPDDKARWGSFHIIAEQAENDVRTIIEESVDAEPGTETRKIGDLYSSFMNTDRIAELGASPIAAQLERVAAIDSLPTLLRTIGEFEREGVSGFFGLYIEPDPGNPERYVPFVVQSGLSLPDESYYRLENFEELRTKYRAHVEALLALAGVTDAAAAADRIVALEHDIAAAHWDNVASRDAVATYNLKTWDELQALAGVDLTLWRDAVAPGKPEVFAEVVVQQPSFVEGLGALLTEERLADWRTWLQWKVVHGAAAFLTDDFVAENFAFYGTAITGVPVNRERWKRGVGLTEAALGEAIGRVYVDRHFPPSSKVSMDVLVANLVEAYRQSIETLEWMTPETRERALAKLAAFTPKIGFPVKWRDYTALEIDATDLVGNVRRASAAEHDRQIAKVGKPIDRDEWYMTPQTVNAYYNPLMNEIVFPAAILQYPFFEEGRDAAANYGGIGAVIGHEIGHGFDDQGSRYDGTGKLQDWWTDADRAAFEVRTASLIEQYNELAPAAVPDHHVNGALTIGENIGDLGGLGIALKAYELSLDGAEAPVIDGLTGVQRLLLSWAQVWQQKSRDAETIRLLTIDPHSPNEFRCNQIVRNIDAFYEAFDVKPSDALWLDENKRVTIW
;
A
#
# COMPACT_ATOMS: atom_id res chain seq x y z
N MET A 1 5.29 -44.95 13.67
CA MET A 1 4.11 -44.43 12.98
C MET A 1 4.67 -43.54 11.89
N THR A 2 4.49 -43.87 10.66
CA THR A 2 4.84 -43.00 9.54
C THR A 2 3.95 -41.76 9.68
N ASP A 3 4.55 -40.60 9.91
CA ASP A 3 3.82 -39.34 9.83
C ASP A 3 3.11 -39.27 8.46
N VAL A 4 1.80 -39.29 8.49
CA VAL A 4 1.01 -39.09 7.29
C VAL A 4 1.19 -37.59 6.93
N ALA A 5 1.86 -37.32 5.81
CA ALA A 5 2.06 -35.98 5.37
C ALA A 5 0.68 -35.32 5.11
N VAL A 6 0.42 -34.22 5.78
CA VAL A 6 -0.83 -33.45 5.62
C VAL A 6 -0.61 -32.48 4.45
N SER A 7 -1.53 -32.47 3.47
CA SER A 7 -1.43 -31.59 2.28
C SER A 7 -1.49 -30.10 2.62
N GLY A 8 -2.03 -29.73 3.76
CA GLY A 8 -2.34 -28.35 4.11
C GLY A 8 -3.50 -27.73 3.32
N ILE A 9 -4.17 -28.53 2.48
CA ILE A 9 -5.37 -28.15 1.74
C ILE A 9 -6.60 -28.67 2.48
N LYS A 10 -7.57 -27.82 2.75
CA LYS A 10 -8.87 -28.20 3.35
C LYS A 10 -9.76 -28.84 2.30
N THR A 11 -9.52 -30.13 2.00
CA THR A 11 -10.22 -30.83 0.93
C THR A 11 -11.71 -30.98 1.17
N ASP A 12 -12.16 -30.95 2.41
CA ASP A 12 -13.56 -30.97 2.83
C ASP A 12 -14.28 -29.64 2.57
N GLU A 13 -13.56 -28.58 2.33
CA GLU A 13 -14.09 -27.25 1.97
C GLU A 13 -14.17 -27.01 0.48
N LEU A 14 -13.56 -27.87 -0.35
CA LEU A 14 -13.64 -27.75 -1.80
C LEU A 14 -15.09 -27.93 -2.28
N SER A 15 -15.53 -27.07 -3.20
CA SER A 15 -16.89 -27.11 -3.71
C SER A 15 -17.17 -28.41 -4.46
N SER A 16 -18.24 -29.10 -4.10
CA SER A 16 -18.72 -30.26 -4.85
C SER A 16 -19.58 -29.89 -6.08
N GLY A 17 -20.03 -28.64 -6.17
CA GLY A 17 -20.91 -28.15 -7.22
C GLY A 17 -20.22 -27.29 -8.28
N ILE A 18 -18.98 -26.87 -8.05
CA ILE A 18 -18.21 -26.04 -8.98
C ILE A 18 -16.95 -26.83 -9.38
N ARG A 19 -16.67 -26.86 -10.69
CA ARG A 19 -15.45 -27.53 -11.18
C ARG A 19 -14.28 -26.55 -11.20
N PRO A 20 -13.05 -26.98 -10.88
CA PRO A 20 -11.87 -26.10 -10.94
C PRO A 20 -11.58 -25.55 -12.34
N GLN A 21 -12.02 -26.27 -13.40
CA GLN A 21 -11.90 -25.85 -14.80
C GLN A 21 -12.83 -24.68 -15.17
N ASP A 22 -13.89 -24.46 -14.39
CA ASP A 22 -14.85 -23.39 -14.64
C ASP A 22 -14.64 -22.17 -13.75
N ASP A 23 -14.21 -22.39 -12.50
CA ASP A 23 -13.93 -21.35 -11.53
C ASP A 23 -13.06 -21.91 -10.40
N LEU A 24 -11.74 -21.75 -10.50
CA LEU A 24 -10.80 -22.25 -9.48
C LEU A 24 -10.96 -21.50 -8.16
N PHE A 25 -11.21 -20.19 -8.22
CA PHE A 25 -11.39 -19.37 -7.03
C PHE A 25 -12.59 -19.84 -6.21
N ARG A 26 -13.75 -20.05 -6.85
CA ARG A 26 -14.96 -20.52 -6.14
C ARG A 26 -14.92 -22.01 -5.86
N TYR A 27 -14.21 -22.80 -6.64
CA TYR A 27 -13.97 -24.21 -6.31
C TYR A 27 -13.31 -24.36 -4.94
N VAL A 28 -12.28 -23.54 -4.66
CA VAL A 28 -11.55 -23.59 -3.39
C VAL A 28 -12.26 -22.81 -2.29
N ASN A 29 -12.79 -21.64 -2.60
CA ASN A 29 -13.27 -20.70 -1.59
C ASN A 29 -14.80 -20.65 -1.48
N GLY A 30 -15.55 -21.33 -2.36
CA GLY A 30 -17.01 -21.22 -2.46
C GLY A 30 -17.74 -21.52 -1.15
N SER A 31 -17.40 -22.63 -0.50
CA SER A 31 -18.01 -23.00 0.79
C SER A 31 -17.77 -21.95 1.87
N TRP A 32 -16.58 -21.32 1.88
CA TRP A 32 -16.27 -20.23 2.81
C TRP A 32 -17.03 -18.96 2.43
N LEU A 33 -17.08 -18.60 1.14
CA LEU A 33 -17.80 -17.43 0.64
C LEU A 33 -19.28 -17.50 1.00
N ASP A 34 -19.91 -18.68 0.90
CA ASP A 34 -21.34 -18.88 1.17
C ASP A 34 -21.69 -18.72 2.67
N ARG A 35 -20.84 -19.20 3.56
CA ARG A 35 -21.11 -19.19 5.02
C ARG A 35 -20.57 -17.97 5.75
N THR A 36 -19.64 -17.23 5.15
CA THR A 36 -18.95 -16.14 5.83
C THR A 36 -19.60 -14.80 5.52
N GLU A 37 -19.92 -14.06 6.56
CA GLU A 37 -20.32 -12.66 6.46
C GLU A 37 -19.10 -11.76 6.65
N ILE A 38 -19.10 -10.60 5.99
CA ILE A 38 -18.09 -9.56 6.23
C ILE A 38 -18.43 -8.94 7.59
N PRO A 39 -17.48 -8.90 8.55
CA PRO A 39 -17.71 -8.23 9.82
C PRO A 39 -18.20 -6.78 9.63
N ASP A 40 -19.08 -6.31 10.52
CA ASP A 40 -19.71 -5.01 10.35
C ASP A 40 -18.71 -3.84 10.37
N ASP A 41 -17.56 -4.02 11.01
CA ASP A 41 -16.48 -3.03 11.08
C ASP A 41 -15.44 -3.14 9.95
N LYS A 42 -15.69 -3.95 8.93
CA LYS A 42 -14.77 -4.23 7.82
C LYS A 42 -15.40 -3.92 6.47
N ALA A 43 -14.61 -3.38 5.55
CA ALA A 43 -14.99 -3.22 4.14
C ALA A 43 -14.74 -4.51 3.33
N ARG A 44 -13.72 -5.29 3.73
CA ARG A 44 -13.30 -6.56 3.14
C ARG A 44 -12.99 -7.57 4.23
N TRP A 45 -13.15 -8.86 3.90
CA TRP A 45 -12.81 -9.95 4.80
C TRP A 45 -12.28 -11.14 4.02
N GLY A 46 -11.17 -11.72 4.45
CA GLY A 46 -10.50 -12.83 3.76
C GLY A 46 -9.17 -13.20 4.40
N SER A 47 -8.36 -14.02 3.72
CA SER A 47 -7.12 -14.58 4.26
C SER A 47 -6.19 -13.55 4.88
N PHE A 48 -5.86 -12.48 4.16
CA PHE A 48 -5.03 -11.38 4.67
C PHE A 48 -5.63 -10.70 5.91
N HIS A 49 -6.95 -10.48 5.91
CA HIS A 49 -7.65 -9.77 6.99
C HIS A 49 -7.74 -10.59 8.26
N ILE A 50 -7.91 -11.93 8.13
CA ILE A 50 -7.98 -12.85 9.26
C ILE A 50 -6.65 -12.86 10.02
N ILE A 51 -5.54 -12.99 9.31
CA ILE A 51 -4.22 -12.99 9.96
C ILE A 51 -3.80 -11.60 10.43
N ALA A 52 -4.23 -10.53 9.72
CA ALA A 52 -4.01 -9.16 10.18
C ALA A 52 -4.76 -8.87 11.50
N GLU A 53 -5.99 -9.40 11.65
CA GLU A 53 -6.73 -9.26 12.91
C GLU A 53 -6.08 -10.07 14.05
N GLN A 54 -5.49 -11.24 13.73
CA GLN A 54 -4.72 -11.99 14.72
C GLN A 54 -3.48 -11.20 15.16
N ALA A 55 -2.70 -10.65 14.20
CA ALA A 55 -1.55 -9.81 14.50
C ALA A 55 -1.95 -8.56 15.32
N GLU A 56 -3.10 -7.94 15.01
CA GLU A 56 -3.65 -6.80 15.77
C GLU A 56 -3.97 -7.18 17.23
N ASN A 57 -4.50 -8.38 17.49
CA ASN A 57 -4.76 -8.86 18.85
C ASN A 57 -3.46 -9.13 19.61
N ASP A 58 -2.44 -9.69 18.95
CA ASP A 58 -1.12 -9.92 19.54
C ASP A 58 -0.44 -8.58 19.88
N VAL A 59 -0.52 -7.59 18.97
CA VAL A 59 -0.04 -6.23 19.19
C VAL A 59 -0.81 -5.53 20.31
N ARG A 60 -2.14 -5.69 20.38
CA ARG A 60 -2.95 -5.19 21.50
C ARG A 60 -2.41 -5.68 22.84
N THR A 61 -2.12 -6.98 22.94
CA THR A 61 -1.56 -7.56 24.18
C THR A 61 -0.25 -6.88 24.57
N ILE A 62 0.66 -6.65 23.60
CA ILE A 62 1.94 -5.97 23.84
C ILE A 62 1.70 -4.51 24.32
N ILE A 63 0.77 -3.81 23.70
CA ILE A 63 0.45 -2.42 24.05
C ILE A 63 -0.17 -2.35 25.47
N GLU A 64 -1.13 -3.21 25.79
CA GLU A 64 -1.79 -3.22 27.10
C GLU A 64 -0.80 -3.54 28.23
N GLU A 65 0.14 -4.48 28.03
CA GLU A 65 1.22 -4.76 28.98
C GLU A 65 2.21 -3.58 29.12
N SER A 66 2.32 -2.72 28.11
CA SER A 66 3.23 -1.57 28.13
C SER A 66 2.74 -0.41 29.01
N VAL A 67 1.47 -0.39 29.40
CA VAL A 67 0.86 0.68 30.22
C VAL A 67 1.54 0.78 31.61
N ASP A 68 1.95 -0.34 32.17
CA ASP A 68 2.58 -0.41 33.51
C ASP A 68 4.12 -0.44 33.44
N ALA A 69 4.73 -0.21 32.25
CA ALA A 69 6.16 -0.21 32.09
C ALA A 69 6.84 0.94 32.86
N GLU A 70 8.17 0.81 33.08
CA GLU A 70 8.97 1.81 33.80
C GLU A 70 8.92 3.17 33.08
N PRO A 71 8.63 4.28 33.78
CA PRO A 71 8.61 5.61 33.20
C PRO A 71 9.91 5.97 32.48
N GLY A 72 9.80 6.62 31.31
CA GLY A 72 10.93 7.07 30.51
C GLY A 72 11.48 6.00 29.54
N THR A 73 10.96 4.79 29.55
CA THR A 73 11.32 3.74 28.57
C THR A 73 10.52 3.88 27.28
N GLU A 74 11.03 3.33 26.16
CA GLU A 74 10.25 3.21 24.91
C GLU A 74 8.97 2.44 25.11
N THR A 75 9.01 1.35 25.87
CA THR A 75 7.84 0.54 26.22
C THR A 75 6.78 1.37 26.93
N ARG A 76 7.17 2.27 27.86
CA ARG A 76 6.23 3.18 28.52
C ARG A 76 5.57 4.17 27.55
N LYS A 77 6.30 4.67 26.54
CA LYS A 77 5.72 5.55 25.51
C LYS A 77 4.60 4.88 24.73
N ILE A 78 4.74 3.57 24.44
CA ILE A 78 3.68 2.76 23.81
C ILE A 78 2.41 2.79 24.67
N GLY A 79 2.53 2.47 25.95
CA GLY A 79 1.42 2.47 26.89
C GLY A 79 0.79 3.85 27.10
N ASP A 80 1.59 4.90 27.22
CA ASP A 80 1.11 6.26 27.42
C ASP A 80 0.36 6.80 26.19
N LEU A 81 0.83 6.53 24.96
CA LEU A 81 0.13 6.94 23.76
C LEU A 81 -1.24 6.25 23.65
N TYR A 82 -1.28 4.93 23.83
CA TYR A 82 -2.53 4.18 23.82
C TYR A 82 -3.48 4.65 24.91
N SER A 83 -2.98 4.88 26.14
CA SER A 83 -3.78 5.38 27.26
C SER A 83 -4.38 6.75 26.96
N SER A 84 -3.63 7.65 26.30
CA SER A 84 -4.16 8.96 25.90
C SER A 84 -5.32 8.85 24.90
N PHE A 85 -5.28 7.86 23.98
CA PHE A 85 -6.38 7.58 23.05
C PHE A 85 -7.58 6.94 23.73
N MET A 86 -7.36 6.07 24.69
CA MET A 86 -8.44 5.38 25.43
C MET A 86 -9.13 6.25 26.47
N ASN A 87 -8.59 7.42 26.83
CA ASN A 87 -9.13 8.33 27.84
C ASN A 87 -10.28 9.18 27.28
N THR A 88 -11.45 8.57 27.09
CA THR A 88 -12.65 9.23 26.54
C THR A 88 -13.15 10.39 27.37
N ASP A 89 -13.03 10.30 28.71
CA ASP A 89 -13.46 11.37 29.60
C ASP A 89 -12.64 12.65 29.39
N ARG A 90 -11.33 12.51 29.24
CA ARG A 90 -10.44 13.62 28.95
C ARG A 90 -10.69 14.22 27.57
N ILE A 91 -10.93 13.39 26.57
CA ILE A 91 -11.25 13.83 25.20
C ILE A 91 -12.57 14.61 25.22
N ALA A 92 -13.60 14.11 25.90
CA ALA A 92 -14.89 14.79 26.03
C ALA A 92 -14.77 16.14 26.78
N GLU A 93 -13.98 16.20 27.87
CA GLU A 93 -13.68 17.43 28.58
C GLU A 93 -13.01 18.49 27.70
N LEU A 94 -12.06 18.08 26.85
CA LEU A 94 -11.32 19.00 26.00
C LEU A 94 -12.14 19.50 24.80
N GLY A 95 -13.09 18.69 24.29
CA GLY A 95 -13.87 19.04 23.11
C GLY A 95 -12.99 19.31 21.89
N ALA A 96 -13.22 20.44 21.22
CA ALA A 96 -12.40 20.90 20.09
C ALA A 96 -11.18 21.77 20.53
N SER A 97 -10.98 22.00 21.83
CA SER A 97 -9.90 22.88 22.31
C SER A 97 -8.48 22.45 21.87
N PRO A 98 -8.16 21.15 21.66
CA PRO A 98 -6.84 20.74 21.22
C PRO A 98 -6.40 21.30 19.86
N ILE A 99 -7.36 21.68 19.00
CA ILE A 99 -7.06 22.30 17.68
C ILE A 99 -7.23 23.83 17.68
N ALA A 100 -7.64 24.44 18.79
CA ALA A 100 -7.94 25.88 18.85
C ALA A 100 -6.74 26.74 18.45
N ALA A 101 -5.54 26.44 18.94
CA ALA A 101 -4.34 27.20 18.61
C ALA A 101 -3.98 27.12 17.10
N GLN A 102 -4.21 25.99 16.44
CA GLN A 102 -4.02 25.87 15.00
C GLN A 102 -5.07 26.69 14.24
N LEU A 103 -6.33 26.66 14.67
CA LEU A 103 -7.41 27.46 14.07
C LEU A 103 -7.15 28.97 14.23
N GLU A 104 -6.60 29.40 15.38
CA GLU A 104 -6.16 30.78 15.60
C GLU A 104 -5.03 31.18 14.65
N ARG A 105 -4.04 30.30 14.42
CA ARG A 105 -2.96 30.53 13.44
C ARG A 105 -3.53 30.67 12.04
N VAL A 106 -4.49 29.84 11.65
CA VAL A 106 -5.19 29.96 10.35
C VAL A 106 -5.93 31.30 10.24
N ALA A 107 -6.64 31.71 11.29
CA ALA A 107 -7.38 32.98 11.32
C ALA A 107 -6.45 34.20 11.19
N ALA A 108 -5.21 34.11 11.66
CA ALA A 108 -4.20 35.16 11.60
C ALA A 108 -3.52 35.30 10.22
N ILE A 109 -3.77 34.39 9.27
CA ILE A 109 -3.21 34.48 7.93
C ILE A 109 -3.79 35.70 7.20
N ASP A 110 -2.93 36.62 6.79
CA ASP A 110 -3.30 37.89 6.17
C ASP A 110 -2.69 38.13 4.77
N SER A 111 -1.85 37.20 4.31
CA SER A 111 -1.13 37.29 3.05
C SER A 111 -0.73 35.91 2.53
N LEU A 112 -0.45 35.79 1.24
CA LEU A 112 0.05 34.57 0.63
C LEU A 112 1.37 34.07 1.28
N PRO A 113 2.35 34.92 1.60
CA PRO A 113 3.55 34.49 2.32
C PRO A 113 3.26 33.87 3.69
N THR A 114 2.33 34.45 4.48
CA THR A 114 1.93 33.88 5.78
C THR A 114 1.15 32.57 5.63
N LEU A 115 0.35 32.44 4.58
CA LEU A 115 -0.32 31.17 4.23
C LEU A 115 0.71 30.07 3.96
N LEU A 116 1.66 30.31 3.07
CA LEU A 116 2.68 29.33 2.67
C LEU A 116 3.52 28.86 3.86
N ARG A 117 3.94 29.80 4.72
CA ARG A 117 4.63 29.45 5.97
C ARG A 117 3.78 28.56 6.87
N THR A 118 2.51 28.93 7.08
CA THR A 118 1.63 28.20 8.00
C THR A 118 1.34 26.79 7.47
N ILE A 119 1.17 26.63 6.15
CA ILE A 119 1.01 25.31 5.54
C ILE A 119 2.25 24.44 5.79
N GLY A 120 3.46 24.94 5.53
CA GLY A 120 4.69 24.17 5.77
C GLY A 120 4.91 23.79 7.24
N GLU A 121 4.57 24.69 8.19
CA GLU A 121 4.59 24.37 9.62
C GLU A 121 3.58 23.26 9.98
N PHE A 122 2.39 23.30 9.38
CA PHE A 122 1.34 22.31 9.61
C PHE A 122 1.64 20.96 8.96
N GLU A 123 2.24 20.94 7.77
CA GLU A 123 2.72 19.70 7.14
C GLU A 123 3.71 18.97 8.04
N ARG A 124 4.63 19.67 8.67
CA ARG A 124 5.53 19.09 9.66
C ARG A 124 4.78 18.55 10.88
N GLU A 125 3.67 19.17 11.31
CA GLU A 125 2.81 18.73 12.41
C GLU A 125 1.83 17.61 12.00
N GLY A 126 1.86 17.12 10.75
CA GLY A 126 1.00 16.05 10.23
C GLY A 126 -0.32 16.50 9.64
N VAL A 127 -0.55 17.78 9.43
CA VAL A 127 -1.70 18.29 8.68
C VAL A 127 -1.38 18.26 7.19
N SER A 128 -2.20 17.61 6.38
CA SER A 128 -1.98 17.50 4.94
C SER A 128 -1.97 18.86 4.25
N GLY A 129 -0.93 19.13 3.47
CA GLY A 129 -0.78 20.33 2.67
C GLY A 129 -1.20 20.15 1.21
N PHE A 130 -0.76 21.09 0.37
CA PHE A 130 -1.03 21.07 -1.07
C PHE A 130 -0.02 20.21 -1.86
N PHE A 131 1.15 19.91 -1.29
CA PHE A 131 2.08 18.92 -1.80
C PHE A 131 2.11 17.68 -0.89
N GLY A 132 2.27 16.49 -1.47
CA GLY A 132 2.83 15.36 -0.76
C GLY A 132 4.36 15.50 -0.80
N LEU A 133 5.02 15.27 0.35
CA LEU A 133 6.47 15.35 0.49
C LEU A 133 7.00 14.07 1.12
N TYR A 134 8.00 13.46 0.50
CA TYR A 134 8.73 12.33 1.07
C TYR A 134 10.19 12.33 0.61
N ILE A 135 11.03 11.58 1.29
CA ILE A 135 12.46 11.50 1.04
C ILE A 135 12.83 10.07 0.65
N GLU A 136 13.35 9.90 -0.56
CA GLU A 136 13.74 8.60 -1.11
C GLU A 136 15.10 8.69 -1.82
N PRO A 137 15.75 7.54 -2.12
CA PRO A 137 16.89 7.52 -3.02
C PRO A 137 16.55 8.16 -4.36
N ASP A 138 17.48 8.94 -4.92
CA ASP A 138 17.33 9.59 -6.23
C ASP A 138 17.36 8.53 -7.35
N PRO A 139 16.29 8.35 -8.14
CA PRO A 139 16.29 7.40 -9.26
C PRO A 139 17.40 7.62 -10.27
N GLY A 140 17.88 8.84 -10.44
CA GLY A 140 19.03 9.16 -11.32
C GLY A 140 20.38 8.89 -10.68
N ASN A 141 20.45 8.84 -9.35
CA ASN A 141 21.67 8.59 -8.57
C ASN A 141 21.34 7.92 -7.22
N PRO A 142 21.15 6.59 -7.18
CA PRO A 142 20.66 5.86 -6.00
C PRO A 142 21.63 5.83 -4.80
N GLU A 143 22.74 6.56 -4.87
CA GLU A 143 23.69 6.73 -3.76
C GLU A 143 23.36 7.91 -2.84
N ARG A 144 22.28 8.66 -3.13
CA ARG A 144 21.87 9.84 -2.35
C ARG A 144 20.36 9.89 -2.16
N TYR A 145 19.92 10.53 -1.09
CA TYR A 145 18.51 10.88 -0.87
C TYR A 145 18.17 12.25 -1.47
N VAL A 146 16.97 12.37 -2.03
CA VAL A 146 16.38 13.64 -2.47
C VAL A 146 14.92 13.74 -2.00
N PRO A 147 14.39 14.98 -1.82
CA PRO A 147 12.96 15.17 -1.61
C PRO A 147 12.18 14.94 -2.92
N PHE A 148 10.99 14.34 -2.76
CA PHE A 148 10.00 14.22 -3.81
C PHE A 148 8.81 15.11 -3.48
N VAL A 149 8.37 15.88 -4.46
CA VAL A 149 7.15 16.67 -4.43
C VAL A 149 6.13 16.01 -5.35
N VAL A 150 4.97 15.68 -4.79
CA VAL A 150 3.89 14.98 -5.48
C VAL A 150 2.57 15.72 -5.34
N GLN A 151 1.69 15.56 -6.31
CA GLN A 151 0.33 16.12 -6.26
C GLN A 151 -0.41 15.70 -5.00
N SER A 152 -1.11 16.66 -4.36
CA SER A 152 -1.87 16.47 -3.13
C SER A 152 -2.97 17.54 -3.02
N GLY A 153 -3.52 17.75 -1.83
CA GLY A 153 -4.47 18.82 -1.54
C GLY A 153 -5.93 18.39 -1.55
N LEU A 154 -6.24 17.22 -2.07
CA LEU A 154 -7.60 16.67 -2.11
C LEU A 154 -8.00 16.03 -0.78
N SER A 155 -9.30 15.84 -0.57
CA SER A 155 -9.85 15.12 0.58
C SER A 155 -10.70 13.91 0.15
N LEU A 156 -11.14 13.84 -1.10
CA LEU A 156 -11.68 12.62 -1.72
C LEU A 156 -10.53 11.74 -2.23
N PRO A 157 -10.77 10.43 -2.43
CA PRO A 157 -9.70 9.46 -2.69
C PRO A 157 -8.84 9.73 -3.93
N ASP A 158 -9.42 10.36 -4.96
CA ASP A 158 -8.78 10.56 -6.26
C ASP A 158 -9.40 11.75 -7.01
N GLU A 159 -8.69 12.31 -8.02
CA GLU A 159 -9.17 13.43 -8.84
C GLU A 159 -10.48 13.10 -9.57
N SER A 160 -10.65 11.84 -9.97
CA SER A 160 -11.83 11.39 -10.70
C SER A 160 -13.14 11.55 -9.90
N TYR A 161 -13.06 11.50 -8.57
CA TYR A 161 -14.20 11.76 -7.68
C TYR A 161 -14.75 13.17 -7.81
N TYR A 162 -13.92 14.14 -8.23
CA TYR A 162 -14.34 15.53 -8.44
C TYR A 162 -14.96 15.77 -9.81
N ARG A 163 -14.61 14.99 -10.86
CA ARG A 163 -15.04 15.26 -12.24
C ARG A 163 -16.04 14.27 -12.83
N LEU A 164 -15.99 12.97 -12.42
CA LEU A 164 -16.85 11.96 -13.01
C LEU A 164 -18.29 12.07 -12.49
N GLU A 165 -19.25 11.88 -13.39
CA GLU A 165 -20.69 12.02 -13.11
C GLU A 165 -21.18 10.96 -12.09
N ASN A 166 -20.68 9.74 -12.17
CA ASN A 166 -21.02 8.65 -11.24
C ASN A 166 -20.70 8.94 -9.76
N PHE A 167 -19.87 9.96 -9.46
CA PHE A 167 -19.55 10.39 -8.09
C PHE A 167 -20.32 11.66 -7.64
N GLU A 168 -21.33 12.14 -8.39
CA GLU A 168 -22.08 13.35 -8.04
C GLU A 168 -22.78 13.25 -6.68
N GLU A 169 -23.41 12.09 -6.40
CA GLU A 169 -24.05 11.85 -5.10
C GLU A 169 -23.01 11.88 -3.96
N LEU A 170 -21.84 11.30 -4.19
CA LEU A 170 -20.78 11.27 -3.18
C LEU A 170 -20.22 12.68 -2.94
N ARG A 171 -20.06 13.51 -3.96
CA ARG A 171 -19.67 14.92 -3.80
C ARG A 171 -20.68 15.71 -2.96
N THR A 172 -21.98 15.45 -3.16
CA THR A 172 -23.04 16.05 -2.34
C THR A 172 -22.92 15.65 -0.89
N LYS A 173 -22.67 14.38 -0.60
CA LYS A 173 -22.43 13.89 0.76
C LYS A 173 -21.12 14.45 1.35
N TYR A 174 -20.08 14.59 0.53
CA TYR A 174 -18.81 15.19 0.92
C TYR A 174 -18.99 16.66 1.37
N ARG A 175 -19.70 17.45 0.57
CA ARG A 175 -19.98 18.83 0.93
C ARG A 175 -20.73 18.93 2.27
N ALA A 176 -21.74 18.08 2.49
CA ALA A 176 -22.49 18.02 3.76
C ALA A 176 -21.61 17.61 4.95
N HIS A 177 -20.71 16.65 4.74
CA HIS A 177 -19.73 16.21 5.73
C HIS A 177 -18.76 17.35 6.13
N VAL A 178 -18.23 18.08 5.17
CA VAL A 178 -17.37 19.25 5.42
C VAL A 178 -18.09 20.29 6.27
N GLU A 179 -19.33 20.62 5.91
CA GLU A 179 -20.18 21.56 6.68
C GLU A 179 -20.38 21.08 8.12
N ALA A 180 -20.70 19.81 8.31
CA ALA A 180 -20.97 19.22 9.64
C ALA A 180 -19.72 19.26 10.54
N LEU A 181 -18.57 18.82 10.06
CA LEU A 181 -17.33 18.85 10.85
C LEU A 181 -16.87 20.28 11.18
N LEU A 182 -16.99 21.22 10.24
CA LEU A 182 -16.68 22.63 10.51
C LEU A 182 -17.63 23.24 11.54
N ALA A 183 -18.91 22.89 11.50
CA ALA A 183 -19.89 23.33 12.51
C ALA A 183 -19.55 22.77 13.90
N LEU A 184 -19.18 21.49 14.02
CA LEU A 184 -18.70 20.88 15.27
C LEU A 184 -17.44 21.59 15.82
N ALA A 185 -16.56 22.06 14.94
CA ALA A 185 -15.39 22.85 15.32
C ALA A 185 -15.70 24.33 15.66
N GLY A 186 -16.97 24.74 15.61
CA GLY A 186 -17.40 26.10 15.94
C GLY A 186 -17.14 27.13 14.84
N VAL A 187 -16.93 26.69 13.60
CA VAL A 187 -16.74 27.59 12.46
C VAL A 187 -18.04 28.29 12.10
N THR A 188 -18.04 29.62 12.10
CA THR A 188 -19.18 30.39 11.63
C THR A 188 -19.34 30.28 10.12
N ASP A 189 -20.58 30.25 9.63
CA ASP A 189 -20.90 30.11 8.21
C ASP A 189 -20.30 28.83 7.56
N ALA A 190 -20.36 27.70 8.30
CA ALA A 190 -19.82 26.40 7.88
C ALA A 190 -20.33 25.96 6.49
N ALA A 191 -21.58 26.28 6.14
CA ALA A 191 -22.13 25.98 4.82
C ALA A 191 -21.39 26.73 3.69
N ALA A 192 -21.15 28.02 3.83
CA ALA A 192 -20.40 28.81 2.85
C ALA A 192 -18.91 28.40 2.81
N ALA A 193 -18.35 27.98 3.97
CA ALA A 193 -17.00 27.44 4.02
C ALA A 193 -16.90 26.13 3.24
N ALA A 194 -17.86 25.20 3.40
CA ALA A 194 -17.91 23.93 2.69
C ALA A 194 -17.98 24.15 1.17
N ASP A 195 -18.83 25.10 0.69
CA ASP A 195 -18.91 25.45 -0.73
C ASP A 195 -17.55 25.91 -1.30
N ARG A 196 -16.82 26.75 -0.56
CA ARG A 196 -15.48 27.24 -0.96
C ARG A 196 -14.45 26.13 -1.00
N ILE A 197 -14.47 25.24 0.00
CA ILE A 197 -13.53 24.10 0.09
C ILE A 197 -13.73 23.16 -1.10
N VAL A 198 -14.98 22.75 -1.37
CA VAL A 198 -15.30 21.85 -2.47
C VAL A 198 -14.91 22.48 -3.82
N ALA A 199 -15.18 23.78 -3.98
CA ALA A 199 -14.81 24.51 -5.21
C ALA A 199 -13.28 24.60 -5.39
N LEU A 200 -12.52 24.88 -4.32
CA LEU A 200 -11.07 24.91 -4.38
C LEU A 200 -10.47 23.53 -4.64
N GLU A 201 -10.95 22.48 -3.97
CA GLU A 201 -10.49 21.12 -4.20
C GLU A 201 -10.82 20.63 -5.62
N HIS A 202 -11.97 21.04 -6.19
CA HIS A 202 -12.28 20.76 -7.59
C HIS A 202 -11.25 21.41 -8.54
N ASP A 203 -10.85 22.67 -8.29
CA ASP A 203 -9.82 23.33 -9.09
C ASP A 203 -8.44 22.68 -8.93
N ILE A 204 -8.09 22.23 -7.71
CA ILE A 204 -6.86 21.46 -7.44
C ILE A 204 -6.91 20.13 -8.20
N ALA A 205 -8.03 19.38 -8.12
CA ALA A 205 -8.22 18.11 -8.81
C ALA A 205 -8.08 18.24 -10.34
N ALA A 206 -8.49 19.36 -10.92
CA ALA A 206 -8.33 19.62 -12.34
C ALA A 206 -6.87 19.72 -12.80
N ALA A 207 -5.93 19.96 -11.87
CA ALA A 207 -4.50 20.00 -12.16
C ALA A 207 -3.82 18.62 -11.92
N HIS A 208 -4.49 17.67 -11.28
CA HIS A 208 -3.93 16.33 -11.00
C HIS A 208 -3.78 15.51 -12.28
N TRP A 209 -2.77 14.66 -12.28
CA TRP A 209 -2.66 13.54 -13.20
C TRP A 209 -3.55 12.39 -12.72
N ASP A 210 -4.05 11.60 -13.65
CA ASP A 210 -4.75 10.36 -13.33
C ASP A 210 -3.81 9.29 -12.77
N ASN A 211 -4.39 8.24 -12.20
CA ASN A 211 -3.64 7.16 -11.55
C ASN A 211 -2.74 6.37 -12.53
N VAL A 212 -3.14 6.21 -13.78
CA VAL A 212 -2.33 5.49 -14.79
C VAL A 212 -1.09 6.31 -15.15
N ALA A 213 -1.27 7.60 -15.45
CA ALA A 213 -0.15 8.51 -15.75
C ALA A 213 0.80 8.66 -14.56
N SER A 214 0.27 8.69 -13.33
CA SER A 214 1.06 8.83 -12.10
C SER A 214 1.90 7.60 -11.75
N ARG A 215 1.65 6.43 -12.37
CA ARG A 215 2.47 5.23 -12.21
C ARG A 215 3.74 5.23 -13.07
N ASP A 216 3.81 6.02 -14.14
CA ASP A 216 4.95 5.99 -15.06
C ASP A 216 6.22 6.55 -14.39
N ALA A 217 7.14 5.65 -14.06
CA ALA A 217 8.39 5.97 -13.36
C ALA A 217 9.29 6.94 -14.16
N VAL A 218 9.20 6.94 -15.49
CA VAL A 218 9.98 7.85 -16.34
C VAL A 218 9.32 9.23 -16.39
N ALA A 219 8.01 9.28 -16.58
CA ALA A 219 7.25 10.54 -16.65
C ALA A 219 7.26 11.30 -15.32
N THR A 220 7.27 10.56 -14.19
CA THR A 220 7.29 11.12 -12.83
C THR A 220 8.70 11.45 -12.30
N TYR A 221 9.77 11.09 -13.00
CA TYR A 221 11.12 11.48 -12.60
C TYR A 221 11.54 12.80 -13.27
N ASN A 222 11.28 13.92 -12.60
CA ASN A 222 11.65 15.25 -13.05
C ASN A 222 12.51 15.94 -11.98
N LEU A 223 13.82 15.67 -11.99
CA LEU A 223 14.76 16.33 -11.08
C LEU A 223 14.88 17.81 -11.45
N LYS A 224 14.64 18.69 -10.47
CA LYS A 224 14.64 20.14 -10.58
C LYS A 224 15.51 20.76 -9.49
N THR A 225 16.17 21.85 -9.80
CA THR A 225 16.70 22.74 -8.78
C THR A 225 15.58 23.48 -8.08
N TRP A 226 15.86 24.05 -6.90
CA TRP A 226 14.89 24.88 -6.18
C TRP A 226 14.37 26.06 -7.04
N ASP A 227 15.27 26.74 -7.77
CA ASP A 227 14.89 27.85 -8.62
C ASP A 227 13.97 27.43 -9.79
N GLU A 228 14.21 26.25 -10.37
CA GLU A 228 13.34 25.67 -11.40
C GLU A 228 11.96 25.29 -10.85
N LEU A 229 11.88 24.74 -9.62
CA LEU A 229 10.61 24.47 -8.96
C LEU A 229 9.81 25.76 -8.72
N GLN A 230 10.47 26.82 -8.20
CA GLN A 230 9.83 28.12 -8.00
C GLN A 230 9.36 28.74 -9.31
N ALA A 231 10.18 28.65 -10.36
CA ALA A 231 9.82 29.15 -11.69
C ALA A 231 8.59 28.40 -12.25
N LEU A 232 8.51 27.07 -12.01
CA LEU A 232 7.39 26.23 -12.41
C LEU A 232 6.11 26.62 -11.65
N ALA A 233 6.20 26.81 -10.34
CA ALA A 233 5.08 27.21 -9.49
C ALA A 233 4.62 28.66 -9.76
N GLY A 234 5.49 29.53 -10.27
CA GLY A 234 5.18 30.93 -10.51
C GLY A 234 4.94 31.77 -9.23
N VAL A 235 5.21 31.19 -8.06
CA VAL A 235 5.09 31.85 -6.74
C VAL A 235 6.35 31.60 -5.90
N ASP A 236 6.63 32.49 -4.95
CA ASP A 236 7.76 32.32 -4.02
C ASP A 236 7.40 31.33 -2.91
N LEU A 237 7.89 30.11 -3.02
CA LEU A 237 7.71 29.02 -2.05
C LEU A 237 8.74 29.02 -0.93
N THR A 238 9.60 30.05 -0.81
CA THR A 238 10.71 30.07 0.16
C THR A 238 10.22 29.91 1.60
N LEU A 239 9.13 30.58 1.97
CA LEU A 239 8.59 30.50 3.34
C LEU A 239 7.96 29.13 3.64
N TRP A 240 7.39 28.47 2.64
CA TRP A 240 6.92 27.08 2.77
C TRP A 240 8.11 26.13 2.99
N ARG A 241 9.15 26.20 2.14
CA ARG A 241 10.38 25.39 2.28
C ARG A 241 11.03 25.55 3.65
N ASP A 242 11.21 26.80 4.07
CA ASP A 242 11.90 27.11 5.33
C ASP A 242 11.08 26.66 6.56
N ALA A 243 9.75 26.52 6.41
CA ALA A 243 8.86 25.98 7.43
C ALA A 243 8.84 24.44 7.46
N VAL A 244 8.89 23.80 6.30
CA VAL A 244 8.98 22.35 6.14
C VAL A 244 10.34 21.80 6.61
N ALA A 245 11.44 22.51 6.31
CA ALA A 245 12.80 22.11 6.70
C ALA A 245 13.52 23.24 7.47
N PRO A 246 13.14 23.50 8.73
CA PRO A 246 13.67 24.64 9.49
C PRO A 246 15.18 24.59 9.62
N GLY A 247 15.84 25.66 9.13
CA GLY A 247 17.30 25.81 9.18
C GLY A 247 18.08 24.89 8.23
N LYS A 248 17.40 24.20 7.29
CA LYS A 248 18.00 23.27 6.34
C LYS A 248 17.54 23.52 4.90
N PRO A 249 17.64 24.76 4.37
CA PRO A 249 17.17 25.04 3.00
C PRO A 249 17.90 24.22 1.93
N GLU A 250 19.11 23.74 2.21
CA GLU A 250 19.92 22.89 1.34
C GLU A 250 19.26 21.53 1.03
N VAL A 251 18.33 21.07 1.85
CA VAL A 251 17.57 19.83 1.59
C VAL A 251 16.84 19.92 0.26
N PHE A 252 16.36 21.09 -0.11
CA PHE A 252 15.64 21.37 -1.36
C PHE A 252 16.54 21.93 -2.47
N ALA A 253 17.87 21.80 -2.37
CA ALA A 253 18.76 22.24 -3.45
C ALA A 253 18.38 21.57 -4.80
N GLU A 254 18.01 20.30 -4.75
CA GLU A 254 17.42 19.56 -5.84
C GLU A 254 16.21 18.76 -5.32
N VAL A 255 15.19 18.62 -6.13
CA VAL A 255 13.93 17.96 -5.79
C VAL A 255 13.36 17.23 -7.02
N VAL A 256 12.82 16.05 -6.82
CA VAL A 256 12.06 15.35 -7.87
C VAL A 256 10.62 15.86 -7.84
N VAL A 257 10.19 16.48 -8.92
CA VAL A 257 8.81 16.94 -9.11
C VAL A 257 8.08 15.87 -9.93
N GLN A 258 7.21 15.11 -9.29
CA GLN A 258 6.58 13.99 -9.98
C GLN A 258 5.58 14.43 -11.05
N GLN A 259 4.78 15.46 -10.78
CA GLN A 259 3.78 15.99 -11.72
C GLN A 259 4.05 17.48 -11.95
N PRO A 260 4.92 17.85 -12.93
CA PRO A 260 5.26 19.25 -13.17
C PRO A 260 4.04 20.14 -13.50
N SER A 261 3.10 19.67 -14.33
CA SER A 261 1.91 20.43 -14.68
C SER A 261 0.95 20.65 -13.49
N PHE A 262 0.97 19.75 -12.50
CA PHE A 262 0.26 19.97 -11.25
C PHE A 262 0.83 21.18 -10.50
N VAL A 263 2.16 21.28 -10.42
CA VAL A 263 2.83 22.41 -9.74
C VAL A 263 2.49 23.74 -10.45
N GLU A 264 2.48 23.76 -11.78
CA GLU A 264 2.04 24.93 -12.57
C GLU A 264 0.58 25.28 -12.28
N GLY A 265 -0.32 24.28 -12.32
CA GLY A 265 -1.75 24.47 -12.06
C GLY A 265 -2.02 24.96 -10.63
N LEU A 266 -1.35 24.35 -9.64
CA LEU A 266 -1.44 24.78 -8.25
C LEU A 266 -0.94 26.22 -8.06
N GLY A 267 0.20 26.56 -8.66
CA GLY A 267 0.75 27.91 -8.62
C GLY A 267 -0.21 28.98 -9.13
N ALA A 268 -0.96 28.67 -10.21
CA ALA A 268 -2.00 29.55 -10.73
C ALA A 268 -3.18 29.76 -9.76
N LEU A 269 -3.38 28.83 -8.80
CA LEU A 269 -4.41 28.95 -7.75
C LEU A 269 -3.91 29.69 -6.51
N LEU A 270 -2.59 29.79 -6.30
CA LEU A 270 -1.96 30.43 -5.14
C LEU A 270 -1.83 31.93 -5.37
N THR A 271 -2.95 32.65 -5.26
CA THR A 271 -3.02 34.10 -5.47
C THR A 271 -3.62 34.83 -4.27
N GLU A 272 -3.32 36.12 -4.12
CA GLU A 272 -3.90 36.96 -3.05
C GLU A 272 -5.42 37.06 -3.15
N GLU A 273 -5.99 37.01 -4.36
CA GLU A 273 -7.45 37.03 -4.58
C GLU A 273 -8.12 35.79 -4.02
N ARG A 274 -7.40 34.65 -3.99
CA ARG A 274 -7.90 33.36 -3.44
C ARG A 274 -7.47 33.10 -2.01
N LEU A 275 -6.82 34.05 -1.35
CA LEU A 275 -6.32 33.86 0.03
C LEU A 275 -7.43 33.43 1.00
N ALA A 276 -8.65 33.93 0.84
CA ALA A 276 -9.78 33.56 1.68
C ALA A 276 -10.20 32.10 1.48
N ASP A 277 -10.12 31.58 0.25
CA ASP A 277 -10.44 30.18 -0.07
C ASP A 277 -9.39 29.24 0.55
N TRP A 278 -8.10 29.58 0.37
CA TRP A 278 -6.99 28.83 0.95
C TRP A 278 -6.99 28.80 2.49
N ARG A 279 -7.35 29.93 3.13
CA ARG A 279 -7.54 29.95 4.59
C ARG A 279 -8.64 28.99 5.04
N THR A 280 -9.77 29.01 4.34
CA THR A 280 -10.90 28.14 4.63
C THR A 280 -10.54 26.67 4.39
N TRP A 281 -9.80 26.39 3.32
CA TRP A 281 -9.28 25.06 3.03
C TRP A 281 -8.30 24.58 4.11
N LEU A 282 -7.35 25.40 4.55
CA LEU A 282 -6.42 25.04 5.60
C LEU A 282 -7.13 24.82 6.95
N GLN A 283 -8.16 25.60 7.24
CA GLN A 283 -9.03 25.38 8.39
C GLN A 283 -9.68 24.00 8.33
N TRP A 284 -10.19 23.60 7.16
CA TRP A 284 -10.73 22.28 6.90
C TRP A 284 -9.68 21.18 7.14
N LYS A 285 -8.48 21.33 6.59
CA LYS A 285 -7.40 20.34 6.77
C LYS A 285 -7.04 20.13 8.25
N VAL A 286 -7.04 21.19 9.05
CA VAL A 286 -6.83 21.10 10.52
C VAL A 286 -7.96 20.32 11.19
N VAL A 287 -9.22 20.65 10.89
CA VAL A 287 -10.38 19.99 11.52
C VAL A 287 -10.47 18.53 11.09
N HIS A 288 -10.36 18.27 9.82
CA HIS A 288 -10.42 16.92 9.24
C HIS A 288 -9.29 16.02 9.77
N GLY A 289 -8.05 16.50 9.76
CA GLY A 289 -6.89 15.73 10.23
C GLY A 289 -6.96 15.36 11.71
N ALA A 290 -7.68 16.15 12.51
CA ALA A 290 -7.86 15.89 13.94
C ALA A 290 -9.14 15.10 14.28
N ALA A 291 -10.10 14.98 13.35
CA ALA A 291 -11.45 14.46 13.63
C ALA A 291 -11.46 13.07 14.32
N ALA A 292 -10.53 12.18 13.97
CA ALA A 292 -10.42 10.86 14.58
C ALA A 292 -9.95 10.87 16.06
N PHE A 293 -9.42 11.98 16.53
CA PHE A 293 -8.80 12.17 17.85
C PHE A 293 -9.59 13.12 18.77
N LEU A 294 -10.69 13.66 18.29
CA LEU A 294 -11.60 14.54 19.03
C LEU A 294 -12.79 13.76 19.62
N THR A 295 -13.84 14.47 20.00
CA THR A 295 -15.02 13.85 20.62
C THR A 295 -15.75 12.86 19.72
N ASP A 296 -16.61 12.04 20.30
CA ASP A 296 -17.36 11.02 19.58
C ASP A 296 -18.23 11.59 18.45
N ASP A 297 -18.70 12.84 18.55
CA ASP A 297 -19.45 13.50 17.46
C ASP A 297 -18.57 13.71 16.21
N PHE A 298 -17.31 14.14 16.39
CA PHE A 298 -16.35 14.26 15.28
C PHE A 298 -16.02 12.90 14.68
N VAL A 299 -15.77 11.91 15.55
CA VAL A 299 -15.47 10.54 15.13
C VAL A 299 -16.64 9.94 14.35
N ALA A 300 -17.87 10.10 14.83
CA ALA A 300 -19.06 9.58 14.19
C ALA A 300 -19.31 10.22 12.82
N GLU A 301 -19.19 11.55 12.71
CA GLU A 301 -19.36 12.27 11.45
C GLU A 301 -18.28 11.87 10.44
N ASN A 302 -17.02 11.80 10.87
CA ASN A 302 -15.92 11.37 10.01
C ASN A 302 -16.12 9.94 9.49
N PHE A 303 -16.57 9.03 10.36
CA PHE A 303 -16.87 7.66 9.98
C PHE A 303 -18.08 7.54 9.05
N ALA A 304 -19.14 8.32 9.29
CA ALA A 304 -20.33 8.32 8.44
C ALA A 304 -20.00 8.63 6.97
N PHE A 305 -19.01 9.48 6.73
CA PHE A 305 -18.56 9.76 5.37
C PHE A 305 -17.48 8.76 4.89
N TYR A 306 -16.30 8.73 5.49
CA TYR A 306 -15.17 7.93 4.99
C TYR A 306 -15.34 6.42 5.19
N GLY A 307 -16.01 6.01 6.26
CA GLY A 307 -16.34 4.60 6.51
C GLY A 307 -17.59 4.16 5.75
N THR A 308 -18.74 4.84 5.99
CA THR A 308 -20.00 4.35 5.46
C THR A 308 -20.25 4.78 4.02
N ALA A 309 -20.13 6.07 3.70
CA ALA A 309 -20.48 6.56 2.37
C ALA A 309 -19.48 6.12 1.29
N ILE A 310 -18.17 6.08 1.60
CA ILE A 310 -17.12 5.70 0.64
C ILE A 310 -16.94 4.18 0.56
N THR A 311 -16.85 3.47 1.70
CA THR A 311 -16.46 2.05 1.70
C THR A 311 -17.61 1.09 2.05
N GLY A 312 -18.79 1.60 2.39
CA GLY A 312 -19.96 0.80 2.71
C GLY A 312 -19.92 0.11 4.08
N VAL A 313 -19.00 0.49 4.96
CA VAL A 313 -18.85 -0.09 6.30
C VAL A 313 -19.96 0.46 7.23
N PRO A 314 -20.82 -0.40 7.84
CA PRO A 314 -21.94 0.06 8.65
C PRO A 314 -21.55 0.49 10.06
N VAL A 315 -20.49 -0.08 10.65
CA VAL A 315 -20.09 0.14 12.05
C VAL A 315 -18.62 0.51 12.13
N ASN A 316 -18.29 1.56 12.89
CA ASN A 316 -16.90 1.94 13.10
C ASN A 316 -16.15 0.86 13.91
N ARG A 317 -14.87 0.73 13.63
CA ARG A 317 -13.99 -0.16 14.40
C ARG A 317 -14.03 0.17 15.89
N GLU A 318 -13.99 -0.85 16.73
CA GLU A 318 -13.89 -0.69 18.19
C GLU A 318 -12.77 0.28 18.55
N ARG A 319 -12.96 1.05 19.64
CA ARG A 319 -12.00 2.09 20.03
C ARG A 319 -10.60 1.55 20.24
N TRP A 320 -10.47 0.37 20.88
CA TRP A 320 -9.17 -0.24 21.10
C TRP A 320 -8.42 -0.56 19.80
N LYS A 321 -9.11 -1.04 18.74
CA LYS A 321 -8.51 -1.30 17.43
C LYS A 321 -7.96 -0.02 16.79
N ARG A 322 -8.70 1.10 16.94
CA ARG A 322 -8.24 2.42 16.46
C ARG A 322 -7.05 2.93 17.27
N GLY A 323 -7.04 2.67 18.59
CA GLY A 323 -5.92 2.99 19.48
C GLY A 323 -4.67 2.18 19.16
N VAL A 324 -4.82 0.88 18.86
CA VAL A 324 -3.72 0.03 18.36
C VAL A 324 -3.14 0.63 17.09
N GLY A 325 -3.97 0.94 16.08
CA GLY A 325 -3.50 1.51 14.82
C GLY A 325 -2.76 2.83 14.98
N LEU A 326 -3.22 3.72 15.87
CA LEU A 326 -2.50 4.97 16.19
C LEU A 326 -1.13 4.68 16.80
N THR A 327 -1.06 3.72 17.74
CA THR A 327 0.17 3.41 18.45
C THR A 327 1.19 2.75 17.51
N GLU A 328 0.74 1.88 16.62
CA GLU A 328 1.57 1.29 15.58
C GLU A 328 2.10 2.34 14.58
N ALA A 329 1.29 3.28 14.16
CA ALA A 329 1.71 4.35 13.26
C ALA A 329 2.85 5.20 13.87
N ALA A 330 2.82 5.45 15.18
CA ALA A 330 3.81 6.28 15.86
C ALA A 330 5.04 5.51 16.37
N LEU A 331 4.88 4.27 16.83
CA LEU A 331 5.89 3.49 17.57
C LEU A 331 6.02 2.05 17.02
N GLY A 332 5.72 1.84 15.76
CA GLY A 332 5.54 0.51 15.17
C GLY A 332 6.74 -0.41 15.28
N GLU A 333 7.98 0.08 15.11
CA GLU A 333 9.16 -0.78 15.26
C GLU A 333 9.51 -1.09 16.72
N ALA A 334 9.16 -0.20 17.67
CA ALA A 334 9.30 -0.51 19.09
C ALA A 334 8.37 -1.65 19.50
N ILE A 335 7.13 -1.65 18.98
CA ILE A 335 6.16 -2.76 19.12
C ILE A 335 6.67 -4.00 18.38
N GLY A 336 7.15 -3.82 17.15
CA GLY A 336 7.65 -4.89 16.28
C GLY A 336 8.78 -5.70 16.89
N ARG A 337 9.66 -5.07 17.66
CA ARG A 337 10.73 -5.75 18.40
C ARG A 337 10.16 -6.80 19.38
N VAL A 338 9.15 -6.41 20.15
CA VAL A 338 8.49 -7.33 21.09
C VAL A 338 7.67 -8.38 20.36
N TYR A 339 6.99 -8.00 19.28
CA TYR A 339 6.22 -8.91 18.44
C TYR A 339 7.08 -10.04 17.88
N VAL A 340 8.22 -9.72 17.31
CA VAL A 340 9.16 -10.70 16.74
C VAL A 340 9.68 -11.67 17.80
N ASP A 341 10.08 -11.16 18.97
CA ASP A 341 10.56 -11.99 20.08
C ASP A 341 9.51 -13.02 20.54
N ARG A 342 8.23 -12.73 20.37
CA ARG A 342 7.13 -13.62 20.80
C ARG A 342 6.57 -14.51 19.70
N HIS A 343 6.52 -14.01 18.46
CA HIS A 343 5.68 -14.60 17.40
C HIS A 343 6.47 -15.04 16.16
N PHE A 344 7.78 -14.78 16.07
CA PHE A 344 8.57 -15.18 14.91
C PHE A 344 9.74 -16.11 15.29
N PRO A 345 9.57 -17.45 15.20
CA PRO A 345 10.62 -18.40 15.54
C PRO A 345 11.77 -18.33 14.51
N PRO A 346 13.03 -18.48 14.95
CA PRO A 346 14.21 -18.47 14.06
C PRO A 346 14.17 -19.52 12.94
N SER A 347 13.50 -20.65 13.16
CA SER A 347 13.32 -21.73 12.15
C SER A 347 12.52 -21.27 10.93
N SER A 348 11.53 -20.40 11.12
CA SER A 348 10.75 -19.83 10.00
C SER A 348 11.64 -19.03 9.05
N LYS A 349 12.61 -18.25 9.59
CA LYS A 349 13.57 -17.53 8.76
C LYS A 349 14.42 -18.49 7.91
N VAL A 350 14.92 -19.57 8.49
CA VAL A 350 15.73 -20.57 7.77
C VAL A 350 14.93 -21.22 6.63
N SER A 351 13.67 -21.57 6.88
CA SER A 351 12.80 -22.17 5.87
C SER A 351 12.50 -21.17 4.74
N MET A 352 12.31 -19.89 5.08
CA MET A 352 12.10 -18.82 4.11
C MET A 352 13.35 -18.55 3.25
N ASP A 353 14.55 -18.58 3.86
CA ASP A 353 15.81 -18.41 3.11
C ASP A 353 15.95 -19.49 2.01
N VAL A 354 15.52 -20.73 2.27
CA VAL A 354 15.49 -21.83 1.29
C VAL A 354 14.46 -21.55 0.18
N LEU A 355 13.25 -21.13 0.54
CA LEU A 355 12.22 -20.78 -0.44
C LEU A 355 12.69 -19.66 -1.35
N VAL A 356 13.21 -18.56 -0.81
CA VAL A 356 13.74 -17.43 -1.59
C VAL A 356 14.86 -17.88 -2.53
N ALA A 357 15.81 -18.71 -2.07
CA ALA A 357 16.89 -19.21 -2.89
C ALA A 357 16.35 -20.02 -4.09
N ASN A 358 15.36 -20.89 -3.87
CA ASN A 358 14.74 -21.67 -4.95
C ASN A 358 13.95 -20.79 -5.93
N LEU A 359 13.27 -19.76 -5.46
CA LEU A 359 12.55 -18.81 -6.34
C LEU A 359 13.53 -18.00 -7.20
N VAL A 360 14.63 -17.50 -6.61
CA VAL A 360 15.69 -16.79 -7.35
C VAL A 360 16.32 -17.71 -8.39
N GLU A 361 16.60 -18.96 -8.05
CA GLU A 361 17.15 -19.95 -9.01
C GLU A 361 16.14 -20.27 -10.12
N ALA A 362 14.85 -20.39 -9.82
CA ALA A 362 13.80 -20.60 -10.81
C ALA A 362 13.70 -19.40 -11.78
N TYR A 363 13.77 -18.17 -11.27
CA TYR A 363 13.83 -16.97 -12.11
C TYR A 363 15.08 -16.96 -12.99
N ARG A 364 16.25 -17.29 -12.42
CA ARG A 364 17.50 -17.36 -13.16
C ARG A 364 17.39 -18.29 -14.37
N GLN A 365 16.92 -19.52 -14.14
CA GLN A 365 16.74 -20.49 -15.21
C GLN A 365 15.67 -20.07 -16.22
N SER A 366 14.61 -19.40 -15.77
CA SER A 366 13.57 -18.90 -16.65
C SER A 366 14.11 -17.82 -17.57
N ILE A 367 14.78 -16.80 -17.02
CA ILE A 367 15.38 -15.72 -17.80
C ILE A 367 16.42 -16.25 -18.81
N GLU A 368 17.24 -17.23 -18.43
CA GLU A 368 18.23 -17.83 -19.33
C GLU A 368 17.62 -18.45 -20.59
N THR A 369 16.39 -18.93 -20.50
CA THR A 369 15.70 -19.66 -21.57
C THR A 369 14.64 -18.85 -22.31
N LEU A 370 14.41 -17.57 -21.94
CA LEU A 370 13.42 -16.73 -22.60
C LEU A 370 13.75 -16.49 -24.08
N GLU A 371 12.92 -17.02 -24.98
CA GLU A 371 13.14 -16.93 -26.42
C GLU A 371 12.90 -15.52 -26.98
N TRP A 372 11.98 -14.77 -26.37
CA TRP A 372 11.61 -13.43 -26.83
C TRP A 372 12.62 -12.34 -26.43
N MET A 373 13.53 -12.62 -25.50
CA MET A 373 14.53 -11.69 -25.00
C MET A 373 15.90 -11.98 -25.63
N THR A 374 16.57 -10.94 -26.10
CA THR A 374 17.93 -11.08 -26.67
C THR A 374 18.95 -11.48 -25.60
N PRO A 375 20.08 -12.10 -25.97
CA PRO A 375 21.14 -12.47 -25.02
C PRO A 375 21.65 -11.27 -24.21
N GLU A 376 21.73 -10.08 -24.80
CA GLU A 376 22.22 -8.86 -24.16
C GLU A 376 21.29 -8.44 -23.02
N THR A 377 19.96 -8.39 -23.24
CA THR A 377 18.98 -8.05 -22.21
C THR A 377 18.89 -9.14 -21.16
N ARG A 378 18.99 -10.42 -21.53
CA ARG A 378 19.05 -11.53 -20.56
C ARG A 378 20.22 -11.42 -19.59
N GLU A 379 21.44 -11.10 -20.08
CA GLU A 379 22.60 -10.89 -19.22
C GLU A 379 22.37 -9.79 -18.20
N ARG A 380 21.76 -8.67 -18.61
CA ARG A 380 21.44 -7.54 -17.73
C ARG A 380 20.33 -7.91 -16.73
N ALA A 381 19.29 -8.65 -17.16
CA ALA A 381 18.25 -9.16 -16.28
C ALA A 381 18.81 -10.10 -15.20
N LEU A 382 19.71 -11.01 -15.59
CA LEU A 382 20.39 -11.91 -14.65
C LEU A 382 21.29 -11.15 -13.68
N ALA A 383 21.99 -10.11 -14.13
CA ALA A 383 22.79 -9.26 -13.26
C ALA A 383 21.91 -8.51 -12.23
N LYS A 384 20.74 -8.00 -12.66
CA LYS A 384 19.76 -7.38 -11.76
C LYS A 384 19.22 -8.40 -10.75
N LEU A 385 18.82 -9.59 -11.18
CA LEU A 385 18.36 -10.66 -10.31
C LEU A 385 19.42 -11.05 -9.26
N ALA A 386 20.68 -11.14 -9.64
CA ALA A 386 21.78 -11.45 -8.73
C ALA A 386 22.05 -10.35 -7.69
N ALA A 387 21.58 -9.13 -7.94
CA ALA A 387 21.73 -7.98 -7.05
C ALA A 387 20.54 -7.78 -6.09
N PHE A 388 19.50 -8.62 -6.16
CA PHE A 388 18.37 -8.56 -5.23
C PHE A 388 18.81 -8.78 -3.78
N THR A 389 18.30 -7.96 -2.88
CA THR A 389 18.52 -8.12 -1.44
C THR A 389 17.24 -8.60 -0.76
N PRO A 390 17.15 -9.86 -0.31
CA PRO A 390 16.01 -10.33 0.45
C PRO A 390 16.09 -9.91 1.91
N LYS A 391 14.99 -9.41 2.46
CA LYS A 391 14.80 -9.05 3.87
C LYS A 391 13.63 -9.85 4.44
N ILE A 392 13.87 -10.67 5.45
CA ILE A 392 12.90 -11.62 5.97
C ILE A 392 12.71 -11.45 7.46
N GLY A 393 11.46 -11.32 7.88
CA GLY A 393 11.00 -11.30 9.26
C GLY A 393 11.03 -9.92 9.89
N PHE A 394 12.23 -9.34 10.07
CA PHE A 394 12.39 -8.08 10.81
C PHE A 394 13.71 -7.36 10.46
N PRO A 395 13.79 -6.03 10.72
CA PRO A 395 14.99 -5.26 10.44
C PRO A 395 16.14 -5.61 11.38
N VAL A 396 17.37 -5.60 10.87
CA VAL A 396 18.58 -5.80 11.68
C VAL A 396 18.91 -4.59 12.55
N LYS A 397 18.40 -3.42 12.19
CA LYS A 397 18.57 -2.15 12.89
C LYS A 397 17.19 -1.55 13.17
N TRP A 398 16.88 -1.39 14.45
CA TRP A 398 15.61 -0.83 14.90
C TRP A 398 15.66 0.69 14.96
N ARG A 399 14.51 1.34 14.73
CA ARG A 399 14.35 2.78 14.93
C ARG A 399 14.56 3.16 16.39
N ASP A 400 15.14 4.33 16.60
CA ASP A 400 15.33 4.96 17.91
C ASP A 400 14.20 5.97 18.14
N TYR A 401 13.40 5.74 19.15
CA TYR A 401 12.31 6.63 19.58
C TYR A 401 12.64 7.42 20.84
N THR A 402 13.90 7.46 21.25
CA THR A 402 14.33 8.12 22.51
C THR A 402 13.92 9.59 22.54
N ALA A 403 14.05 10.32 21.43
CA ALA A 403 13.73 11.74 21.33
C ALA A 403 12.22 12.05 21.24
N LEU A 404 11.37 11.05 20.95
CA LEU A 404 9.93 11.25 20.88
C LEU A 404 9.32 11.38 22.29
N GLU A 405 8.71 12.51 22.58
CA GLU A 405 8.00 12.75 23.84
C GLU A 405 6.52 12.37 23.72
N ILE A 406 6.04 11.56 24.64
CA ILE A 406 4.64 11.16 24.75
C ILE A 406 4.09 11.55 26.13
N ASP A 407 2.91 12.17 26.13
CA ASP A 407 2.16 12.56 27.34
C ASP A 407 0.81 11.80 27.36
N ALA A 408 0.59 11.00 28.40
CA ALA A 408 -0.63 10.20 28.57
C ALA A 408 -1.93 11.03 28.64
N THR A 409 -1.85 12.35 28.74
CA THR A 409 -3.01 13.26 28.89
C THR A 409 -3.24 14.16 27.67
N ASP A 410 -2.36 14.12 26.65
CA ASP A 410 -2.35 15.02 25.49
C ASP A 410 -2.36 14.26 24.16
N LEU A 411 -3.50 13.65 23.81
CA LEU A 411 -3.64 12.83 22.61
C LEU A 411 -3.26 13.58 21.32
N VAL A 412 -3.88 14.74 21.06
CA VAL A 412 -3.64 15.50 19.82
C VAL A 412 -2.21 16.04 19.77
N GLY A 413 -1.65 16.44 20.90
CA GLY A 413 -0.23 16.80 21.01
C GLY A 413 0.71 15.64 20.73
N ASN A 414 0.38 14.42 21.19
CA ASN A 414 1.14 13.21 20.87
C ASN A 414 1.17 12.93 19.37
N VAL A 415 0.02 13.01 18.71
CA VAL A 415 -0.09 12.83 17.25
C VAL A 415 0.82 13.83 16.52
N ARG A 416 0.78 15.11 16.89
CA ARG A 416 1.64 16.16 16.30
C ARG A 416 3.13 15.91 16.55
N ARG A 417 3.50 15.54 17.77
CA ARG A 417 4.90 15.25 18.12
C ARG A 417 5.43 14.03 17.36
N ALA A 418 4.62 12.98 17.23
CA ALA A 418 4.99 11.81 16.45
C ALA A 418 5.14 12.14 14.96
N SER A 419 4.21 12.90 14.37
CA SER A 419 4.31 13.37 12.99
C SER A 419 5.54 14.25 12.76
N ALA A 420 5.81 15.21 13.65
CA ALA A 420 6.96 16.09 13.55
C ALA A 420 8.28 15.31 13.68
N ALA A 421 8.36 14.34 14.59
CA ALA A 421 9.54 13.50 14.77
C ALA A 421 9.84 12.66 13.53
N GLU A 422 8.82 12.06 12.93
CA GLU A 422 8.98 11.30 11.68
C GLU A 422 9.34 12.20 10.51
N HIS A 423 8.68 13.35 10.36
CA HIS A 423 9.02 14.34 9.35
C HIS A 423 10.49 14.79 9.46
N ASP A 424 10.95 15.16 10.67
CA ASP A 424 12.32 15.60 10.91
C ASP A 424 13.34 14.48 10.65
N ARG A 425 12.97 13.22 10.94
CA ARG A 425 13.77 12.03 10.62
C ARG A 425 13.93 11.87 9.12
N GLN A 426 12.86 12.00 8.34
CA GLN A 426 12.89 11.93 6.88
C GLN A 426 13.77 13.06 6.30
N ILE A 427 13.53 14.29 6.68
CA ILE A 427 14.34 15.45 6.24
C ILE A 427 15.83 15.25 6.56
N ALA A 428 16.14 14.62 7.70
CA ALA A 428 17.52 14.36 8.12
C ALA A 428 18.25 13.28 7.31
N LYS A 429 17.60 12.57 6.40
CA LYS A 429 18.22 11.61 5.48
C LYS A 429 19.02 12.31 4.38
N VAL A 430 18.55 13.48 3.90
CA VAL A 430 19.23 14.21 2.83
C VAL A 430 20.64 14.60 3.27
N GLY A 431 21.62 14.32 2.41
CA GLY A 431 23.03 14.51 2.70
C GLY A 431 23.70 13.36 3.47
N LYS A 432 22.97 12.30 3.80
CA LYS A 432 23.52 11.07 4.39
C LYS A 432 23.63 9.95 3.35
N PRO A 433 24.48 8.94 3.59
CA PRO A 433 24.47 7.70 2.83
C PRO A 433 23.11 7.00 2.92
N ILE A 434 22.76 6.25 1.87
CA ILE A 434 21.54 5.43 1.85
C ILE A 434 21.60 4.38 2.98
N ASP A 435 20.58 4.35 3.82
CA ASP A 435 20.40 3.31 4.85
C ASP A 435 19.69 2.10 4.24
N ARG A 436 20.47 1.10 3.80
CA ARG A 436 19.94 -0.13 3.21
C ARG A 436 19.33 -1.09 4.25
N ASP A 437 19.43 -0.80 5.55
CA ASP A 437 18.80 -1.58 6.61
C ASP A 437 17.38 -1.08 6.94
N GLU A 438 16.96 0.07 6.42
CA GLU A 438 15.64 0.64 6.66
C GLU A 438 14.52 -0.23 6.06
N TRP A 439 13.43 -0.40 6.79
CA TRP A 439 12.21 -1.06 6.36
C TRP A 439 11.07 -0.06 6.24
N TYR A 440 10.18 -0.27 5.24
CA TYR A 440 8.99 0.56 5.00
C TYR A 440 7.71 -0.07 5.58
N MET A 441 7.79 -1.30 6.05
CA MET A 441 6.73 -1.99 6.79
C MET A 441 7.27 -2.51 8.11
N THR A 442 6.43 -2.53 9.14
CA THR A 442 6.79 -3.12 10.43
C THR A 442 6.71 -4.65 10.39
N PRO A 443 7.40 -5.37 11.26
CA PRO A 443 7.36 -6.84 11.31
C PRO A 443 5.97 -7.44 11.52
N GLN A 444 5.07 -6.73 12.20
CA GLN A 444 3.69 -7.12 12.45
C GLN A 444 2.72 -6.79 11.30
N THR A 445 3.22 -6.23 10.19
CA THR A 445 2.42 -5.96 8.99
C THR A 445 2.21 -7.25 8.19
N VAL A 446 0.97 -7.56 7.85
CA VAL A 446 0.61 -8.70 6.98
C VAL A 446 0.64 -8.23 5.53
N ASN A 447 1.81 -8.16 4.97
CA ASN A 447 2.07 -7.80 3.57
C ASN A 447 3.52 -8.14 3.21
N ALA A 448 3.91 -7.84 1.94
CA ALA A 448 5.27 -7.87 1.42
C ALA A 448 5.46 -6.68 0.48
N TYR A 449 6.69 -6.39 0.06
CA TYR A 449 6.94 -5.37 -0.96
C TYR A 449 8.28 -5.56 -1.68
N TYR A 450 8.34 -5.07 -2.92
CA TYR A 450 9.56 -4.81 -3.65
C TYR A 450 9.87 -3.30 -3.64
N ASN A 451 11.14 -2.93 -3.40
CA ASN A 451 11.61 -1.54 -3.52
C ASN A 451 12.57 -1.43 -4.72
N PRO A 452 12.16 -0.76 -5.82
CA PRO A 452 12.99 -0.64 -7.02
C PRO A 452 14.26 0.20 -6.82
N LEU A 453 14.22 1.20 -5.93
CA LEU A 453 15.35 2.09 -5.66
C LEU A 453 16.46 1.42 -4.86
N MET A 454 16.13 0.37 -4.11
CA MET A 454 17.09 -0.44 -3.34
C MET A 454 17.28 -1.84 -3.92
N ASN A 455 16.49 -2.22 -4.92
CA ASN A 455 16.44 -3.56 -5.51
C ASN A 455 16.31 -4.66 -4.44
N GLU A 456 15.32 -4.50 -3.55
CA GLU A 456 15.10 -5.38 -2.40
C GLU A 456 13.67 -5.90 -2.33
N ILE A 457 13.52 -7.12 -1.80
CA ILE A 457 12.25 -7.77 -1.50
C ILE A 457 12.13 -7.96 0.00
N VAL A 458 10.97 -7.62 0.57
CA VAL A 458 10.79 -7.57 2.03
C VAL A 458 9.56 -8.35 2.45
N PHE A 459 9.73 -9.28 3.39
CA PHE A 459 8.67 -10.14 3.93
C PHE A 459 8.60 -10.00 5.46
N PRO A 460 7.71 -9.13 5.99
CA PRO A 460 7.48 -9.00 7.41
C PRO A 460 7.07 -10.31 8.09
N ALA A 461 7.40 -10.46 9.38
CA ALA A 461 7.14 -11.68 10.13
C ALA A 461 5.66 -12.11 10.11
N ALA A 462 4.73 -11.15 10.17
CA ALA A 462 3.31 -11.42 10.32
C ALA A 462 2.64 -12.10 9.09
N ILE A 463 3.20 -11.97 7.87
CA ILE A 463 2.66 -12.71 6.71
C ILE A 463 3.12 -14.17 6.70
N LEU A 464 4.17 -14.52 7.46
CA LEU A 464 4.80 -15.84 7.46
C LEU A 464 4.04 -16.83 8.35
N GLN A 465 2.73 -16.97 8.10
CA GLN A 465 1.82 -17.89 8.79
C GLN A 465 0.73 -18.40 7.82
N TYR A 466 0.01 -19.46 8.25
CA TYR A 466 -1.09 -20.02 7.46
C TYR A 466 -2.13 -18.95 7.09
N PRO A 467 -2.64 -18.90 5.82
CA PRO A 467 -2.46 -19.89 4.75
C PRO A 467 -1.25 -19.62 3.83
N PHE A 468 -0.44 -18.59 4.06
CA PHE A 468 0.70 -18.25 3.20
C PHE A 468 1.88 -19.19 3.42
N PHE A 469 2.27 -19.36 4.69
CA PHE A 469 3.39 -20.19 5.11
C PHE A 469 3.08 -20.93 6.40
N GLU A 470 3.54 -22.17 6.51
CA GLU A 470 3.55 -22.91 7.76
C GLU A 470 4.73 -23.87 7.76
N GLU A 471 5.54 -23.82 8.81
CA GLU A 471 6.66 -24.75 8.99
C GLU A 471 6.13 -26.18 9.13
N GLY A 472 6.68 -27.10 8.33
CA GLY A 472 6.23 -28.50 8.31
C GLY A 472 5.00 -28.79 7.45
N ARG A 473 4.38 -27.78 6.85
CA ARG A 473 3.34 -27.96 5.82
C ARG A 473 3.96 -28.55 4.55
N ASP A 474 3.15 -29.25 3.75
CA ASP A 474 3.56 -29.72 2.43
C ASP A 474 4.21 -28.61 1.58
N ALA A 475 5.36 -28.95 0.98
CA ALA A 475 6.12 -27.99 0.19
C ALA A 475 5.31 -27.37 -0.94
N ALA A 476 4.52 -28.18 -1.69
CA ALA A 476 3.68 -27.67 -2.78
C ALA A 476 2.72 -26.57 -2.28
N ALA A 477 2.12 -26.74 -1.10
CA ALA A 477 1.23 -25.77 -0.52
C ALA A 477 1.95 -24.48 -0.08
N ASN A 478 3.19 -24.57 0.46
CA ASN A 478 3.99 -23.39 0.78
C ASN A 478 4.46 -22.65 -0.48
N TYR A 479 4.81 -23.38 -1.57
CA TYR A 479 5.15 -22.75 -2.84
C TYR A 479 3.94 -22.08 -3.49
N GLY A 480 2.73 -22.64 -3.39
CA GLY A 480 1.49 -22.02 -3.89
C GLY A 480 1.01 -20.83 -3.04
N GLY A 481 1.39 -20.78 -1.76
CA GLY A 481 1.14 -19.67 -0.86
C GLY A 481 2.26 -18.63 -0.92
N ILE A 482 3.14 -18.64 0.09
CA ILE A 482 4.22 -17.66 0.20
C ILE A 482 5.22 -17.71 -0.95
N GLY A 483 5.45 -18.88 -1.56
CA GLY A 483 6.33 -19.00 -2.71
C GLY A 483 5.86 -18.16 -3.90
N ALA A 484 4.55 -18.19 -4.21
CA ALA A 484 3.97 -17.37 -5.26
C ALA A 484 4.05 -15.87 -4.91
N VAL A 485 3.91 -15.48 -3.62
CA VAL A 485 4.11 -14.10 -3.16
C VAL A 485 5.57 -13.67 -3.31
N ILE A 486 6.53 -14.51 -2.95
CA ILE A 486 7.96 -14.21 -3.17
C ILE A 486 8.25 -14.02 -4.67
N GLY A 487 7.73 -14.92 -5.50
CA GLY A 487 7.84 -14.81 -6.95
C GLY A 487 7.22 -13.52 -7.49
N HIS A 488 6.08 -13.10 -6.95
CA HIS A 488 5.41 -11.85 -7.26
C HIS A 488 6.30 -10.64 -6.92
N GLU A 489 6.88 -10.57 -5.71
CA GLU A 489 7.76 -9.46 -5.32
C GLU A 489 9.04 -9.39 -6.16
N ILE A 490 9.65 -10.54 -6.48
CA ILE A 490 10.77 -10.58 -7.43
C ILE A 490 10.31 -10.11 -8.81
N GLY A 491 9.09 -10.50 -9.23
CA GLY A 491 8.45 -10.11 -10.49
C GLY A 491 8.33 -8.61 -10.65
N HIS A 492 8.05 -7.87 -9.56
CA HIS A 492 8.05 -6.41 -9.58
C HIS A 492 9.38 -5.78 -10.01
N GLY A 493 10.49 -6.47 -9.84
CA GLY A 493 11.77 -6.04 -10.38
C GLY A 493 11.81 -6.02 -11.92
N PHE A 494 10.88 -6.71 -12.57
CA PHE A 494 10.82 -6.93 -14.00
C PHE A 494 9.45 -6.60 -14.62
N ASP A 495 8.53 -5.98 -13.87
CA ASP A 495 7.22 -5.53 -14.36
C ASP A 495 7.34 -4.28 -15.26
N ASP A 496 6.21 -3.66 -15.60
CA ASP A 496 6.15 -2.49 -16.48
C ASP A 496 6.92 -1.27 -15.94
N GLN A 497 7.05 -1.15 -14.62
CA GLN A 497 7.77 -0.06 -13.95
C GLN A 497 9.14 -0.51 -13.41
N GLY A 498 9.20 -1.62 -12.67
CA GLY A 498 10.46 -2.12 -12.13
C GLY A 498 11.49 -2.45 -13.19
N SER A 499 11.07 -2.88 -14.39
CA SER A 499 11.95 -3.08 -15.54
C SER A 499 12.66 -1.81 -16.04
N ARG A 500 12.24 -0.63 -15.56
CA ARG A 500 12.90 0.66 -15.85
C ARG A 500 14.10 0.94 -14.95
N TYR A 501 14.27 0.17 -13.87
CA TYR A 501 15.38 0.32 -12.93
C TYR A 501 16.40 -0.80 -13.13
N ASP A 502 17.68 -0.46 -13.06
CA ASP A 502 18.76 -1.46 -13.06
C ASP A 502 18.96 -2.12 -11.69
N GLY A 503 19.91 -3.04 -11.58
CA GLY A 503 20.20 -3.76 -10.34
C GLY A 503 20.78 -2.89 -9.21
N THR A 504 21.15 -1.64 -9.49
CA THR A 504 21.61 -0.68 -8.48
C THR A 504 20.49 0.21 -7.94
N GLY A 505 19.30 0.14 -8.52
CA GLY A 505 18.16 1.02 -8.23
C GLY A 505 18.12 2.28 -9.08
N LYS A 506 18.95 2.37 -10.11
CA LYS A 506 19.00 3.51 -11.01
C LYS A 506 17.92 3.39 -12.09
N LEU A 507 17.12 4.46 -12.27
CA LEU A 507 16.20 4.59 -13.39
C LEU A 507 17.01 4.75 -14.68
N GLN A 508 17.12 3.68 -15.41
CA GLN A 508 17.90 3.61 -16.64
C GLN A 508 17.32 2.52 -17.54
N ASP A 509 16.98 2.87 -18.79
CA ASP A 509 16.59 1.86 -19.76
C ASP A 509 17.81 0.98 -20.10
N TRP A 510 17.71 -0.29 -19.72
CA TRP A 510 18.76 -1.30 -19.94
C TRP A 510 18.34 -2.35 -20.97
N TRP A 511 17.18 -2.19 -21.57
CA TRP A 511 16.63 -3.09 -22.58
C TRP A 511 17.10 -2.68 -23.98
N THR A 512 17.09 -3.61 -24.92
CA THR A 512 17.12 -3.24 -26.33
C THR A 512 15.74 -2.78 -26.77
N ASP A 513 15.66 -1.92 -27.80
CA ASP A 513 14.37 -1.47 -28.35
C ASP A 513 13.47 -2.64 -28.78
N ALA A 514 14.08 -3.70 -29.35
CA ALA A 514 13.35 -4.88 -29.78
C ALA A 514 12.75 -5.67 -28.60
N ASP A 515 13.51 -5.83 -27.51
CA ASP A 515 13.04 -6.53 -26.32
C ASP A 515 11.97 -5.71 -25.59
N ARG A 516 12.14 -4.38 -25.53
CA ARG A 516 11.11 -3.48 -24.98
C ARG A 516 9.80 -3.62 -25.76
N ALA A 517 9.84 -3.57 -27.08
CA ALA A 517 8.66 -3.75 -27.92
C ALA A 517 8.02 -5.14 -27.75
N ALA A 518 8.84 -6.21 -27.63
CA ALA A 518 8.34 -7.56 -27.39
C ALA A 518 7.67 -7.71 -26.01
N PHE A 519 8.19 -7.02 -24.98
CA PHE A 519 7.55 -6.95 -23.66
C PHE A 519 6.22 -6.19 -23.72
N GLU A 520 6.19 -5.03 -24.38
CA GLU A 520 4.98 -4.19 -24.53
C GLU A 520 3.84 -4.92 -25.26
N VAL A 521 4.14 -5.78 -26.24
CA VAL A 521 3.11 -6.64 -26.86
C VAL A 521 2.49 -7.61 -25.86
N ARG A 522 3.27 -8.18 -24.95
CA ARG A 522 2.80 -9.12 -23.92
C ARG A 522 1.98 -8.40 -22.86
N THR A 523 2.46 -7.26 -22.39
CA THR A 523 1.72 -6.45 -21.41
C THR A 523 0.41 -5.92 -21.97
N ALA A 524 0.39 -5.47 -23.23
CA ALA A 524 -0.84 -5.06 -23.90
C ALA A 524 -1.88 -6.19 -23.96
N SER A 525 -1.44 -7.41 -24.29
CA SER A 525 -2.34 -8.58 -24.31
C SER A 525 -2.90 -8.89 -22.91
N LEU A 526 -2.09 -8.75 -21.86
CA LEU A 526 -2.55 -8.95 -20.49
C LEU A 526 -3.53 -7.85 -20.06
N ILE A 527 -3.26 -6.58 -20.41
CA ILE A 527 -4.16 -5.44 -20.19
C ILE A 527 -5.53 -5.69 -20.83
N GLU A 528 -5.56 -6.14 -22.08
CA GLU A 528 -6.81 -6.48 -22.79
C GLU A 528 -7.59 -7.59 -22.05
N GLN A 529 -6.92 -8.64 -21.59
CA GLN A 529 -7.56 -9.71 -20.82
C GLN A 529 -8.26 -9.19 -19.56
N TYR A 530 -7.63 -8.24 -18.85
CA TYR A 530 -8.19 -7.70 -17.62
C TYR A 530 -9.26 -6.64 -17.85
N ASN A 531 -9.16 -5.83 -18.92
CA ASN A 531 -10.20 -4.85 -19.29
C ASN A 531 -11.57 -5.48 -19.57
N GLU A 532 -11.61 -6.76 -19.96
CA GLU A 532 -12.85 -7.50 -20.20
C GLU A 532 -13.55 -7.94 -18.90
N LEU A 533 -12.87 -7.83 -17.73
CA LEU A 533 -13.34 -8.39 -16.47
C LEU A 533 -14.14 -7.36 -15.68
N ALA A 534 -15.28 -7.79 -15.13
CA ALA A 534 -16.07 -7.03 -14.17
C ALA A 534 -16.53 -7.96 -13.03
N PRO A 535 -16.40 -7.53 -11.75
CA PRO A 535 -16.92 -8.33 -10.64
C PRO A 535 -18.43 -8.53 -10.75
N ALA A 536 -18.91 -9.76 -10.48
CA ALA A 536 -20.33 -10.09 -10.62
C ALA A 536 -21.25 -9.23 -9.74
N ALA A 537 -20.76 -8.74 -8.61
CA ALA A 537 -21.49 -7.85 -7.69
C ALA A 537 -21.67 -6.42 -8.24
N VAL A 538 -20.75 -5.96 -9.10
CA VAL A 538 -20.72 -4.61 -9.67
C VAL A 538 -20.45 -4.67 -11.19
N PRO A 539 -21.32 -5.28 -11.98
CA PRO A 539 -21.06 -5.66 -13.38
C PRO A 539 -20.87 -4.47 -14.34
N ASP A 540 -21.26 -3.27 -13.94
CA ASP A 540 -21.07 -2.05 -14.70
C ASP A 540 -19.69 -1.40 -14.50
N HIS A 541 -18.87 -1.98 -13.60
CA HIS A 541 -17.53 -1.49 -13.26
C HIS A 541 -16.46 -2.50 -13.67
N HIS A 542 -15.69 -2.17 -14.68
CA HIS A 542 -14.62 -3.02 -15.21
C HIS A 542 -13.29 -2.74 -14.52
N VAL A 543 -12.42 -3.75 -14.56
CA VAL A 543 -11.02 -3.60 -14.17
C VAL A 543 -10.32 -2.67 -15.16
N ASN A 544 -9.51 -1.74 -14.64
CA ASN A 544 -8.60 -0.96 -15.46
C ASN A 544 -7.28 -1.73 -15.60
N GLY A 545 -7.13 -2.49 -16.68
CA GLY A 545 -5.95 -3.31 -16.90
C GLY A 545 -4.65 -2.50 -17.00
N ALA A 546 -4.69 -1.24 -17.43
CA ALA A 546 -3.52 -0.37 -17.45
C ALA A 546 -3.10 0.10 -16.04
N LEU A 547 -4.05 0.28 -15.12
CA LEU A 547 -3.75 0.57 -13.72
C LEU A 547 -3.16 -0.66 -13.02
N THR A 548 -3.69 -1.87 -13.34
CA THR A 548 -3.37 -3.10 -12.62
C THR A 548 -2.25 -3.93 -13.26
N ILE A 549 -1.64 -3.47 -14.36
CA ILE A 549 -0.71 -4.29 -15.14
C ILE A 549 0.50 -4.77 -14.34
N GLY A 550 1.10 -3.93 -13.50
CA GLY A 550 2.26 -4.31 -12.69
C GLY A 550 1.95 -5.47 -11.76
N GLU A 551 0.82 -5.39 -11.05
CA GLU A 551 0.34 -6.44 -10.16
C GLU A 551 -0.01 -7.73 -10.90
N ASN A 552 -0.64 -7.61 -12.07
CA ASN A 552 -0.99 -8.75 -12.90
C ASN A 552 0.25 -9.47 -13.47
N ILE A 553 1.32 -8.72 -13.80
CA ILE A 553 2.63 -9.28 -14.19
C ILE A 553 3.27 -10.00 -13.00
N GLY A 554 3.25 -9.37 -11.82
CA GLY A 554 3.75 -9.97 -10.59
C GLY A 554 3.05 -11.30 -10.26
N ASP A 555 1.73 -11.35 -10.34
CA ASP A 555 0.94 -12.58 -10.10
C ASP A 555 1.25 -13.67 -11.14
N LEU A 556 1.27 -13.31 -12.42
CA LEU A 556 1.52 -14.27 -13.51
C LEU A 556 2.92 -14.86 -13.41
N GLY A 557 3.93 -14.01 -13.26
CA GLY A 557 5.32 -14.42 -13.07
C GLY A 557 5.49 -15.21 -11.77
N GLY A 558 4.92 -14.69 -10.67
CA GLY A 558 5.03 -15.29 -9.34
C GLY A 558 4.51 -16.72 -9.29
N LEU A 559 3.33 -16.98 -9.85
CA LEU A 559 2.76 -18.34 -9.88
C LEU A 559 3.56 -19.27 -10.81
N GLY A 560 3.95 -18.82 -12.00
CA GLY A 560 4.74 -19.60 -12.94
C GLY A 560 6.12 -19.99 -12.38
N ILE A 561 6.77 -19.04 -11.73
CA ILE A 561 8.08 -19.26 -11.08
C ILE A 561 7.94 -20.13 -9.81
N ALA A 562 6.86 -19.99 -9.04
CA ALA A 562 6.60 -20.85 -7.89
C ALA A 562 6.43 -22.33 -8.29
N LEU A 563 5.77 -22.61 -9.41
CA LEU A 563 5.67 -23.96 -9.97
C LEU A 563 7.07 -24.52 -10.29
N LYS A 564 7.91 -23.77 -10.99
CA LYS A 564 9.28 -24.16 -11.31
C LYS A 564 10.15 -24.33 -10.06
N ALA A 565 10.04 -23.43 -9.09
CA ALA A 565 10.77 -23.52 -7.83
C ALA A 565 10.36 -24.74 -6.99
N TYR A 566 9.09 -25.11 -7.03
CA TYR A 566 8.60 -26.34 -6.43
C TYR A 566 9.26 -27.57 -7.08
N GLU A 567 9.31 -27.64 -8.40
CA GLU A 567 10.00 -28.72 -9.12
C GLU A 567 11.48 -28.80 -8.72
N LEU A 568 12.18 -27.66 -8.66
CA LEU A 568 13.57 -27.62 -8.20
C LEU A 568 13.73 -28.14 -6.76
N SER A 569 12.77 -27.87 -5.89
CA SER A 569 12.79 -28.31 -4.49
C SER A 569 12.69 -29.83 -4.31
N LEU A 570 12.19 -30.53 -5.33
CA LEU A 570 12.09 -32.00 -5.34
C LEU A 570 13.44 -32.68 -5.64
N ASP A 571 14.46 -31.95 -6.08
CA ASP A 571 15.81 -32.47 -6.42
C ASP A 571 15.75 -33.72 -7.32
N GLY A 572 14.85 -33.70 -8.31
CA GLY A 572 14.61 -34.81 -9.24
C GLY A 572 13.78 -35.97 -8.69
N ALA A 573 13.29 -35.89 -7.46
CA ALA A 573 12.36 -36.86 -6.92
C ALA A 573 10.95 -36.68 -7.49
N GLU A 574 10.17 -37.75 -7.55
CA GLU A 574 8.75 -37.68 -7.93
C GLU A 574 7.93 -36.98 -6.83
N ALA A 575 7.07 -36.02 -7.22
CA ALA A 575 6.21 -35.32 -6.28
C ALA A 575 5.22 -36.31 -5.62
N PRO A 576 5.07 -36.30 -4.29
CA PRO A 576 4.14 -37.18 -3.61
C PRO A 576 2.68 -36.82 -3.96
N VAL A 577 1.83 -37.83 -4.07
CA VAL A 577 0.38 -37.66 -4.07
C VAL A 577 -0.11 -37.68 -2.64
N ILE A 578 -0.73 -36.58 -2.17
CA ILE A 578 -1.24 -36.43 -0.80
C ILE A 578 -2.72 -36.08 -0.88
N ASP A 579 -3.57 -36.73 -0.11
CA ASP A 579 -5.02 -36.55 -0.11
C ASP A 579 -5.66 -36.75 -1.52
N GLY A 580 -5.03 -37.58 -2.37
CA GLY A 580 -5.44 -37.83 -3.76
C GLY A 580 -5.09 -36.70 -4.73
N LEU A 581 -4.34 -35.67 -4.30
CA LEU A 581 -3.93 -34.53 -5.09
C LEU A 581 -2.46 -34.61 -5.49
N THR A 582 -2.14 -34.30 -6.75
CA THR A 582 -0.75 -34.15 -7.22
C THR A 582 -0.11 -32.93 -6.58
N GLY A 583 1.23 -32.81 -6.63
CA GLY A 583 1.93 -31.63 -6.13
C GLY A 583 1.48 -30.34 -6.80
N VAL A 584 1.34 -30.34 -8.13
CA VAL A 584 0.85 -29.17 -8.92
C VAL A 584 -0.58 -28.80 -8.52
N GLN A 585 -1.47 -29.78 -8.34
CA GLN A 585 -2.83 -29.49 -7.86
C GLN A 585 -2.81 -28.82 -6.49
N ARG A 586 -2.04 -29.34 -5.52
CA ARG A 586 -1.93 -28.73 -4.19
C ARG A 586 -1.37 -27.32 -4.22
N LEU A 587 -0.38 -27.05 -5.07
CA LEU A 587 0.18 -25.70 -5.27
C LEU A 587 -0.89 -24.75 -5.80
N LEU A 588 -1.61 -25.11 -6.85
CA LEU A 588 -2.65 -24.28 -7.44
C LEU A 588 -3.86 -24.07 -6.50
N LEU A 589 -4.21 -25.07 -5.70
CA LEU A 589 -5.28 -24.95 -4.70
C LEU A 589 -4.85 -24.01 -3.55
N SER A 590 -3.57 -24.06 -3.13
CA SER A 590 -3.02 -23.12 -2.14
C SER A 590 -2.99 -21.69 -2.68
N TRP A 591 -2.60 -21.49 -3.95
CA TRP A 591 -2.71 -20.21 -4.65
C TRP A 591 -4.12 -19.64 -4.59
N ALA A 592 -5.13 -20.42 -4.93
CA ALA A 592 -6.52 -19.98 -4.86
C ALA A 592 -6.95 -19.64 -3.42
N GLN A 593 -6.46 -20.39 -2.43
CA GLN A 593 -6.80 -20.18 -1.02
C GLN A 593 -6.28 -18.86 -0.46
N VAL A 594 -5.07 -18.42 -0.81
CA VAL A 594 -4.54 -17.15 -0.31
C VAL A 594 -5.36 -15.96 -0.77
N TRP A 595 -6.05 -16.06 -1.92
CA TRP A 595 -6.93 -15.01 -2.46
C TRP A 595 -8.35 -15.03 -1.89
N GLN A 596 -8.66 -15.92 -0.95
CA GLN A 596 -9.96 -15.98 -0.29
C GLN A 596 -10.36 -14.60 0.26
N GLN A 597 -11.43 -13.99 -0.27
CA GLN A 597 -11.90 -12.68 0.16
C GLN A 597 -13.35 -12.41 -0.28
N LYS A 598 -14.08 -11.70 0.58
CA LYS A 598 -15.32 -10.97 0.27
C LYS A 598 -15.08 -9.48 0.40
N SER A 599 -15.77 -8.67 -0.41
CA SER A 599 -15.70 -7.21 -0.39
C SER A 599 -17.13 -6.64 -0.44
N ARG A 600 -17.36 -5.48 0.20
CA ARG A 600 -18.59 -4.71 0.02
C ARG A 600 -18.58 -4.03 -1.34
N ASP A 601 -19.74 -3.86 -1.97
CA ASP A 601 -19.84 -3.30 -3.33
C ASP A 601 -19.21 -1.91 -3.44
N ALA A 602 -19.48 -1.01 -2.47
CA ALA A 602 -18.89 0.32 -2.45
C ALA A 602 -17.35 0.28 -2.37
N GLU A 603 -16.80 -0.60 -1.56
CA GLU A 603 -15.35 -0.81 -1.48
C GLU A 603 -14.77 -1.39 -2.77
N THR A 604 -15.48 -2.32 -3.41
CA THR A 604 -15.08 -2.87 -4.70
C THR A 604 -14.99 -1.77 -5.76
N ILE A 605 -16.00 -0.90 -5.84
CA ILE A 605 -16.02 0.24 -6.78
C ILE A 605 -14.85 1.20 -6.49
N ARG A 606 -14.62 1.50 -5.21
CA ARG A 606 -13.51 2.36 -4.80
C ARG A 606 -12.16 1.78 -5.24
N LEU A 607 -11.93 0.50 -4.98
CA LEU A 607 -10.68 -0.17 -5.34
C LEU A 607 -10.47 -0.25 -6.85
N LEU A 608 -11.51 -0.57 -7.63
CA LEU A 608 -11.43 -0.55 -9.09
C LEU A 608 -10.99 0.81 -9.66
N THR A 609 -11.21 1.90 -8.90
CA THR A 609 -10.83 3.25 -9.30
C THR A 609 -9.38 3.60 -8.91
N ILE A 610 -8.91 3.16 -7.71
CA ILE A 610 -7.67 3.70 -7.14
C ILE A 610 -6.59 2.66 -6.85
N ASP A 611 -6.93 1.36 -6.79
CA ASP A 611 -6.01 0.31 -6.36
C ASP A 611 -5.31 -0.33 -7.58
N PRO A 612 -3.97 -0.45 -7.58
CA PRO A 612 -3.26 -1.16 -8.65
C PRO A 612 -3.51 -2.66 -8.66
N HIS A 613 -4.13 -3.24 -7.61
CA HIS A 613 -4.44 -4.67 -7.56
C HIS A 613 -5.80 -4.97 -8.19
N SER A 614 -5.84 -6.00 -9.01
CA SER A 614 -7.10 -6.57 -9.51
C SER A 614 -7.90 -7.24 -8.38
N PRO A 615 -9.24 -7.35 -8.48
CA PRO A 615 -10.05 -8.13 -7.54
C PRO A 615 -9.54 -9.55 -7.37
N ASN A 616 -9.55 -10.08 -6.14
CA ASN A 616 -8.94 -11.36 -5.78
C ASN A 616 -9.43 -12.56 -6.64
N GLU A 617 -10.70 -12.58 -7.04
CA GLU A 617 -11.20 -13.62 -7.93
C GLU A 617 -10.47 -13.62 -9.29
N PHE A 618 -10.07 -12.46 -9.79
CA PHE A 618 -9.33 -12.32 -11.05
C PHE A 618 -7.83 -12.53 -10.87
N ARG A 619 -7.24 -12.16 -9.71
CA ARG A 619 -5.88 -12.55 -9.35
C ARG A 619 -5.72 -14.08 -9.33
N CYS A 620 -6.76 -14.82 -8.96
CA CYS A 620 -6.79 -16.28 -9.05
C CYS A 620 -7.10 -16.76 -10.47
N ASN A 621 -8.34 -16.51 -10.94
CA ASN A 621 -8.88 -17.15 -12.14
C ASN A 621 -8.21 -16.67 -13.43
N GLN A 622 -7.98 -15.37 -13.60
CA GLN A 622 -7.38 -14.86 -14.83
C GLN A 622 -5.92 -15.26 -14.98
N ILE A 623 -5.18 -15.36 -13.87
CA ILE A 623 -3.79 -15.81 -13.88
C ILE A 623 -3.70 -17.26 -14.32
N VAL A 624 -4.47 -18.19 -13.74
CA VAL A 624 -4.36 -19.62 -14.08
C VAL A 624 -4.75 -19.91 -15.53
N ARG A 625 -5.57 -19.07 -16.19
CA ARG A 625 -5.88 -19.16 -17.63
C ARG A 625 -4.64 -19.00 -18.52
N ASN A 626 -3.57 -18.39 -18.01
CA ASN A 626 -2.30 -18.20 -18.71
C ASN A 626 -1.23 -19.24 -18.31
N ILE A 627 -1.52 -20.19 -17.42
CA ILE A 627 -0.58 -21.17 -16.85
C ILE A 627 -0.86 -22.57 -17.44
N ASP A 628 0.01 -23.09 -18.28
CA ASP A 628 -0.17 -24.39 -18.94
C ASP A 628 -0.31 -25.55 -17.95
N ALA A 629 0.44 -25.53 -16.85
CA ALA A 629 0.35 -26.53 -15.79
C ALA A 629 -1.07 -26.63 -15.16
N PHE A 630 -1.88 -25.57 -15.21
CA PHE A 630 -3.28 -25.61 -14.77
C PHE A 630 -4.13 -26.48 -15.69
N TYR A 631 -3.93 -26.37 -17.00
CA TYR A 631 -4.63 -27.18 -18.01
C TYR A 631 -4.34 -28.65 -17.85
N GLU A 632 -3.08 -29.00 -17.61
CA GLU A 632 -2.64 -30.39 -17.40
C GLU A 632 -3.15 -30.93 -16.05
N ALA A 633 -3.03 -30.16 -14.97
CA ALA A 633 -3.39 -30.61 -13.62
C ALA A 633 -4.89 -30.87 -13.44
N PHE A 634 -5.74 -30.12 -14.14
CA PHE A 634 -7.20 -30.21 -14.00
C PHE A 634 -7.90 -30.67 -15.29
N ASP A 635 -7.16 -31.11 -16.32
CA ASP A 635 -7.72 -31.60 -17.60
C ASP A 635 -8.68 -30.57 -18.25
N VAL A 636 -8.29 -29.28 -18.30
CA VAL A 636 -9.09 -28.17 -18.82
C VAL A 636 -9.28 -28.28 -20.33
N LYS A 637 -10.49 -28.15 -20.82
CA LYS A 637 -10.89 -28.33 -22.22
C LYS A 637 -11.44 -27.03 -22.83
N PRO A 638 -11.50 -26.92 -24.20
CA PRO A 638 -12.06 -25.72 -24.85
C PRO A 638 -13.50 -25.38 -24.48
N SER A 639 -14.23 -26.31 -23.89
CA SER A 639 -15.63 -26.12 -23.44
C SER A 639 -15.72 -25.53 -22.02
N ASP A 640 -14.64 -25.49 -21.28
CA ASP A 640 -14.62 -25.08 -19.88
C ASP A 640 -14.45 -23.54 -19.75
N ALA A 641 -15.02 -22.94 -18.71
CA ALA A 641 -15.09 -21.49 -18.59
C ALA A 641 -13.70 -20.80 -18.42
N LEU A 642 -12.73 -21.49 -17.80
CA LEU A 642 -11.36 -20.97 -17.66
C LEU A 642 -10.47 -21.31 -18.87
N TRP A 643 -11.01 -21.89 -19.94
CA TRP A 643 -10.22 -22.07 -21.16
C TRP A 643 -9.81 -20.73 -21.77
N LEU A 644 -8.57 -20.64 -22.15
CA LEU A 644 -8.01 -19.58 -22.99
C LEU A 644 -7.19 -20.24 -24.10
N ASP A 645 -7.43 -19.86 -25.35
CA ASP A 645 -6.69 -20.41 -26.47
C ASP A 645 -5.17 -20.19 -26.27
N GLU A 646 -4.37 -21.20 -26.60
CA GLU A 646 -2.93 -21.19 -26.37
C GLU A 646 -2.24 -19.94 -26.94
N ASN A 647 -2.66 -19.49 -28.13
CA ASN A 647 -2.11 -18.30 -28.79
C ASN A 647 -2.52 -16.96 -28.12
N LYS A 648 -3.44 -17.00 -27.15
CA LYS A 648 -3.85 -15.84 -26.34
C LYS A 648 -3.22 -15.84 -24.95
N ARG A 649 -2.60 -16.98 -24.54
CA ARG A 649 -1.93 -17.07 -23.25
C ARG A 649 -0.69 -16.19 -23.25
N VAL A 650 -0.51 -15.46 -22.18
CA VAL A 650 0.64 -14.57 -21.97
C VAL A 650 1.65 -15.27 -21.09
N THR A 651 2.88 -15.38 -21.57
CA THR A 651 4.04 -15.78 -20.78
C THR A 651 5.05 -14.64 -20.83
N ILE A 652 5.47 -14.15 -19.67
CA ILE A 652 6.44 -13.06 -19.54
C ILE A 652 7.77 -13.63 -19.06
N TRP A 653 7.77 -14.33 -17.93
CA TRP A 653 8.95 -14.91 -17.28
C TRP A 653 8.93 -16.44 -17.23
#